data_841c531221a15e6a9aa0d91b9b45c5b8
#
_entry.id   841c531221a15e6a9aa0d91b9b45c5b8
#
_cell.length_a   1.000
_cell.length_b   1.000
_cell.length_c   1.000
_cell.angle_alpha   90.00
_cell.angle_beta   90.00
_cell.angle_gamma   90.00
#
_symmetry.space_group_name_H-M   'P 1'
#
loop_
_entity.id
_entity.type
_entity.pdbx_description
1 polymer ?
#
loop_
_entity_poly.entity_id
_entity_poly.type
_entity_poly.pdbx_seq_one_letter_code
_entity_poly.pdbx_strand_id
1 'polypeptide(L)'
;MKVAACGKWFDYLNMMPLQEGLILERLVEEYSDTEVFQNFENISVDTDLICLDADHTNYSILIQLAKKGVNVLCQGLWNVENYLDVIREFKRNNKFVIEDESFLNFEKVSIFVDIAKKLLAFVPAAEIEIKTNCFNIYAAVRILGMFLPNMQQMTVEQHVEQDSKEWVWCRLRNKIVVFEIDKKIYYGLERKYTAKSVEFNIQTDRGNLSLRGYLGPIIWEGFFPEISNNENSKGYLFHPTIQTVDGEANYDCYINTVYSNSLASEIKKTERYIKRQENVASKMQQQILNIRCSQELLSKLNFSLKCKKEYHPLLLEELLDLRTESEIENIFDNFSQEYIQYSVEMRKKILAQTILFYMNKKGVLLKDIPCTLNQILKCLSVNTDNNDIIYRWIELLKKYNYVTETDGIYVCKIEIYEKGLKYGWEEVEYLWKGKLESPLVLDYIINNIKNWDKLIQKEQQATLLLFEQGEDIYADALYKETKILQYLNHSLSKKVLGYLYENANATILEIGAGTGATSDKVLSDIRENKFEEHIVYFYTDISRFFLQRAKERYKECDGKIEMHYQTLDIDEAFSSQLPSNFQADIVIAVGVLNNSVNTDKCIYEINSVMKPGGILLIIETVEDVPDILITQSFMMTEPKDQRKATNTMFLNRKQWLEILEENGFCNSEEFPGYGEYLEVLGQKLFYCTKE
;
A
#
# COMPACT_ATOMS: atom_id res chain seq x y z
N MET A 1 -0.26 25.37 -2.16
CA MET A 1 0.98 25.25 -1.35
C MET A 1 2.00 26.22 -1.94
N LYS A 2 2.60 27.05 -1.09
CA LYS A 2 3.64 28.00 -1.49
C LYS A 2 5.02 27.38 -1.20
N VAL A 3 5.81 27.19 -2.25
CA VAL A 3 7.13 26.55 -2.20
C VAL A 3 8.19 27.57 -2.60
N ALA A 4 9.20 27.72 -1.77
CA ALA A 4 10.37 28.51 -2.06
C ALA A 4 11.56 27.59 -2.30
N ALA A 5 12.40 27.88 -3.29
CA ALA A 5 13.51 27.01 -3.65
C ALA A 5 14.81 27.78 -3.91
N CYS A 6 15.96 27.16 -3.56
CA CYS A 6 17.29 27.67 -3.79
C CYS A 6 17.97 26.97 -4.97
N GLY A 7 18.82 27.72 -5.69
CA GLY A 7 19.70 27.17 -6.70
C GLY A 7 19.00 26.38 -7.81
N LYS A 8 19.61 25.27 -8.20
CA LYS A 8 19.08 24.41 -9.27
C LYS A 8 17.71 23.79 -9.00
N TRP A 9 17.27 23.73 -7.76
CA TRP A 9 15.95 23.23 -7.43
C TRP A 9 14.85 24.14 -7.98
N PHE A 10 15.07 25.46 -7.98
CA PHE A 10 14.13 26.37 -8.62
C PHE A 10 14.00 26.09 -10.12
N ASP A 11 15.10 25.85 -10.80
CA ASP A 11 15.11 25.59 -12.24
C ASP A 11 14.37 24.28 -12.58
N TYR A 12 14.63 23.21 -11.82
CA TYR A 12 13.92 21.92 -11.97
C TYR A 12 12.42 22.05 -11.68
N LEU A 13 12.04 22.79 -10.65
CA LEU A 13 10.64 23.00 -10.29
C LEU A 13 9.92 23.88 -11.31
N ASN A 14 10.62 24.85 -11.91
CA ASN A 14 10.09 25.73 -12.92
C ASN A 14 9.86 25.03 -14.28
N MET A 15 10.56 23.93 -14.53
CA MET A 15 10.35 23.07 -15.70
C MET A 15 9.13 22.13 -15.57
N MET A 16 8.55 22.02 -14.37
CA MET A 16 7.39 21.16 -14.14
C MET A 16 6.13 21.82 -14.67
N PRO A 17 5.17 21.04 -15.23
CA PRO A 17 3.82 21.55 -15.42
C PRO A 17 3.26 21.96 -14.07
N LEU A 18 3.01 23.27 -13.88
CA LEU A 18 2.48 23.82 -12.63
C LEU A 18 1.15 23.12 -12.29
N GLN A 19 1.14 22.35 -11.21
CA GLN A 19 -0.08 21.78 -10.68
C GLN A 19 -0.95 22.91 -10.11
N GLU A 20 -2.27 22.83 -10.29
CA GLU A 20 -3.20 23.81 -9.71
C GLU A 20 -2.95 23.95 -8.20
N GLY A 21 -2.66 25.18 -7.77
CA GLY A 21 -2.45 25.52 -6.36
C GLY A 21 -1.00 25.46 -5.85
N LEU A 22 0.00 25.21 -6.70
CA LEU A 22 1.42 25.34 -6.34
C LEU A 22 1.93 26.73 -6.77
N ILE A 23 2.45 27.52 -5.83
CA ILE A 23 3.11 28.82 -6.07
C ILE A 23 4.59 28.62 -5.80
N LEU A 24 5.44 28.86 -6.80
CA LEU A 24 6.89 28.72 -6.70
C LEU A 24 7.55 30.10 -6.60
N GLU A 25 8.43 30.26 -5.62
CA GLU A 25 9.25 31.46 -5.42
C GLU A 25 10.76 31.11 -5.47
N ARG A 26 11.53 31.93 -6.16
CA ARG A 26 13.00 31.82 -6.16
C ARG A 26 13.58 32.57 -4.96
N LEU A 27 14.44 31.92 -4.16
CA LEU A 27 15.03 32.53 -2.98
C LEU A 27 16.37 33.20 -3.23
N VAL A 28 17.15 32.75 -4.22
CA VAL A 28 18.51 33.26 -4.50
C VAL A 28 18.80 33.25 -5.99
N GLU A 29 19.35 34.33 -6.55
CA GLU A 29 19.66 34.42 -7.98
C GLU A 29 21.09 34.01 -8.34
N GLU A 30 22.10 34.20 -7.49
CA GLU A 30 23.51 33.83 -7.76
C GLU A 30 24.36 33.63 -6.49
N TYR A 31 25.51 32.99 -6.68
CA TYR A 31 26.41 32.45 -5.68
C TYR A 31 27.23 33.47 -4.89
N SER A 32 26.83 33.80 -3.66
CA SER A 32 27.75 34.17 -2.59
C SER A 32 27.20 33.78 -1.23
N ASP A 33 28.03 33.19 -0.35
CA ASP A 33 27.66 32.75 1.00
C ASP A 33 27.03 33.86 1.88
N THR A 34 27.33 35.12 1.60
CA THR A 34 26.84 36.27 2.35
C THR A 34 25.44 36.72 1.92
N GLU A 35 25.06 36.54 0.66
CA GLU A 35 23.73 36.92 0.15
C GLU A 35 22.65 35.93 0.52
N VAL A 36 22.99 34.64 0.68
CA VAL A 36 22.08 33.60 1.14
C VAL A 36 21.49 33.95 2.52
N PHE A 37 22.30 34.48 3.45
CA PHE A 37 21.83 34.85 4.78
C PHE A 37 20.83 36.02 4.75
N GLN A 38 21.00 36.99 3.87
CA GLN A 38 20.07 38.14 3.75
C GLN A 38 18.73 37.78 3.15
N ASN A 39 18.70 36.81 2.22
CA ASN A 39 17.47 36.40 1.55
C ASN A 39 16.57 35.52 2.43
N PHE A 40 17.14 34.73 3.35
CA PHE A 40 16.33 33.95 4.31
C PHE A 40 15.60 34.82 5.34
N GLU A 41 16.05 36.05 5.59
CA GLU A 41 15.29 37.00 6.42
C GLU A 41 14.00 37.48 5.75
N ASN A 42 13.95 37.53 4.43
CA ASN A 42 12.82 38.02 3.63
C ASN A 42 11.83 36.93 3.22
N ILE A 43 11.95 35.69 3.69
CA ILE A 43 10.99 34.63 3.41
C ILE A 43 9.60 35.05 3.88
N SER A 44 8.63 34.96 2.98
CA SER A 44 7.24 35.29 3.26
C SER A 44 6.68 34.40 4.39
N VAL A 45 5.91 35.01 5.28
CA VAL A 45 5.30 34.33 6.44
C VAL A 45 4.33 33.22 6.03
N ASP A 46 3.85 33.24 4.79
CA ASP A 46 2.92 32.28 4.20
C ASP A 46 3.60 31.17 3.39
N THR A 47 4.93 31.03 3.46
CA THR A 47 5.66 29.92 2.81
C THR A 47 5.43 28.60 3.54
N ASP A 48 4.94 27.60 2.82
CA ASP A 48 4.62 26.27 3.37
C ASP A 48 5.83 25.36 3.43
N LEU A 49 6.71 25.43 2.42
CA LEU A 49 7.85 24.55 2.22
C LEU A 49 9.04 25.30 1.62
N ILE A 50 10.24 25.03 2.13
CA ILE A 50 11.50 25.48 1.54
C ILE A 50 12.26 24.26 1.03
N CYS A 51 12.75 24.34 -0.22
CA CYS A 51 13.61 23.35 -0.84
C CYS A 51 15.05 23.85 -0.90
N LEU A 52 15.97 23.13 -0.26
CA LEU A 52 17.40 23.45 -0.21
C LEU A 52 18.22 22.41 -0.95
N ASP A 53 19.12 22.84 -1.82
CA ASP A 53 20.13 21.96 -2.39
C ASP A 53 21.28 21.69 -1.38
N ALA A 54 22.21 20.80 -1.75
CA ALA A 54 23.30 20.39 -0.87
C ALA A 54 24.24 21.54 -0.47
N ASP A 55 24.40 22.53 -1.33
CA ASP A 55 25.30 23.66 -1.11
C ASP A 55 24.73 24.63 -0.05
N HIS A 56 23.40 24.67 0.07
CA HIS A 56 22.69 25.54 1.01
C HIS A 56 22.21 24.80 2.28
N THR A 57 22.44 23.51 2.38
CA THR A 57 22.03 22.70 3.54
C THR A 57 23.14 22.66 4.58
N ASN A 58 23.04 23.50 5.59
CA ASN A 58 23.96 23.53 6.71
C ASN A 58 23.24 23.77 8.05
N TYR A 59 23.93 23.52 9.16
CA TYR A 59 23.39 23.65 10.52
C TYR A 59 22.78 25.03 10.79
N SER A 60 23.48 26.10 10.47
CA SER A 60 23.08 27.48 10.77
C SER A 60 21.80 27.85 10.06
N ILE A 61 21.70 27.57 8.74
CA ILE A 61 20.53 27.84 7.92
C ILE A 61 19.34 27.02 8.43
N LEU A 62 19.53 25.74 8.68
CA LEU A 62 18.43 24.87 9.12
C LEU A 62 17.87 25.29 10.48
N ILE A 63 18.71 25.69 11.44
CA ILE A 63 18.26 26.21 12.73
C ILE A 63 17.49 27.52 12.59
N GLN A 64 17.92 28.41 11.70
CA GLN A 64 17.17 29.65 11.41
C GLN A 64 15.79 29.37 10.82
N LEU A 65 15.71 28.45 9.85
CA LEU A 65 14.45 28.05 9.22
C LEU A 65 13.50 27.36 10.22
N ALA A 66 14.06 26.52 11.10
CA ALA A 66 13.29 25.92 12.19
C ALA A 66 12.67 27.00 13.09
N LYS A 67 13.44 28.04 13.49
CA LYS A 67 12.95 29.17 14.30
C LYS A 67 11.92 30.03 13.57
N LYS A 68 12.02 30.16 12.25
CA LYS A 68 11.01 30.84 11.42
C LYS A 68 9.71 30.04 11.26
N GLY A 69 9.72 28.76 11.61
CA GLY A 69 8.53 27.92 11.61
C GLY A 69 8.07 27.51 10.21
N VAL A 70 9.01 27.16 9.32
CA VAL A 70 8.73 26.63 7.97
C VAL A 70 9.16 25.18 7.86
N ASN A 71 8.53 24.39 6.98
CA ASN A 71 8.98 23.02 6.69
C ASN A 71 10.10 23.05 5.65
N VAL A 72 11.01 22.07 5.72
CA VAL A 72 12.16 22.01 4.83
C VAL A 72 12.30 20.62 4.20
N LEU A 73 12.48 20.61 2.87
CA LEU A 73 12.95 19.48 2.08
C LEU A 73 14.36 19.83 1.59
N CYS A 74 15.36 19.04 1.92
CA CYS A 74 16.75 19.40 1.61
C CYS A 74 17.57 18.20 1.11
N GLN A 75 18.65 18.51 0.40
CA GLN A 75 19.71 17.55 0.06
C GLN A 75 20.89 17.77 0.99
N GLY A 76 21.47 16.69 1.53
CA GLY A 76 22.66 16.74 2.33
C GLY A 76 22.45 16.90 3.84
N LEU A 77 21.24 16.73 4.34
CA LEU A 77 20.95 16.72 5.78
C LEU A 77 21.82 15.69 6.53
N TRP A 78 22.13 14.57 5.91
CA TRP A 78 23.00 13.52 6.45
C TRP A 78 24.44 13.98 6.71
N ASN A 79 24.90 15.02 6.04
CA ASN A 79 26.23 15.60 6.20
C ASN A 79 26.25 16.76 7.21
N VAL A 80 25.12 17.16 7.76
CA VAL A 80 25.04 18.27 8.72
C VAL A 80 25.50 17.81 10.09
N GLU A 81 26.49 18.52 10.67
CA GLU A 81 26.87 18.31 12.06
C GLU A 81 25.68 18.55 12.99
N ASN A 82 25.54 17.69 14.01
CA ASN A 82 24.44 17.79 14.98
C ASN A 82 23.04 17.81 14.36
N TYR A 83 22.82 17.10 13.24
CA TYR A 83 21.52 17.01 12.55
C TYR A 83 20.37 16.62 13.49
N LEU A 84 20.64 15.87 14.57
CA LEU A 84 19.61 15.54 15.57
C LEU A 84 19.09 16.77 16.30
N ASP A 85 19.94 17.77 16.56
CA ASP A 85 19.50 19.02 17.18
C ASP A 85 18.70 19.86 16.21
N VAL A 86 19.05 19.83 14.93
CA VAL A 86 18.22 20.42 13.86
C VAL A 86 16.83 19.78 13.87
N ILE A 87 16.72 18.46 13.82
CA ILE A 87 15.43 17.75 13.85
C ILE A 87 14.63 18.09 15.11
N ARG A 88 15.29 18.16 16.29
CA ARG A 88 14.63 18.53 17.54
C ARG A 88 14.07 19.96 17.50
N GLU A 89 14.82 20.91 16.93
CA GLU A 89 14.38 22.29 16.82
C GLU A 89 13.18 22.44 15.87
N PHE A 90 13.17 21.74 14.73
CA PHE A 90 12.00 21.68 13.86
C PHE A 90 10.77 21.11 14.59
N LYS A 91 10.93 20.01 15.33
CA LYS A 91 9.85 19.42 16.13
C LYS A 91 9.30 20.37 17.19
N ARG A 92 10.15 21.14 17.89
CA ARG A 92 9.72 22.13 18.87
C ARG A 92 8.79 23.19 18.27
N ASN A 93 9.00 23.52 17.01
CA ASN A 93 8.20 24.49 16.27
C ASN A 93 7.03 23.85 15.49
N ASN A 94 6.69 22.57 15.74
CA ASN A 94 5.68 21.80 14.99
C ASN A 94 5.92 21.78 13.47
N LYS A 95 7.19 21.73 13.09
CA LYS A 95 7.66 21.66 11.71
C LYS A 95 8.55 20.46 11.51
N PHE A 96 8.92 20.18 10.27
CA PHE A 96 9.81 19.09 9.93
C PHE A 96 10.90 19.53 8.96
N VAL A 97 12.01 18.80 9.00
CA VAL A 97 13.06 18.80 7.99
C VAL A 97 13.24 17.35 7.52
N ILE A 98 13.24 17.15 6.22
CA ILE A 98 13.42 15.83 5.62
C ILE A 98 14.45 15.90 4.49
N GLU A 99 15.21 14.80 4.34
CA GLU A 99 16.12 14.60 3.21
C GLU A 99 15.33 14.32 1.95
N ASP A 100 15.80 14.85 0.82
CA ASP A 100 15.25 14.52 -0.50
C ASP A 100 15.57 13.06 -0.86
N GLU A 101 14.54 12.30 -1.17
CA GLU A 101 14.64 10.91 -1.62
C GLU A 101 14.05 10.75 -3.04
N SER A 102 14.05 11.82 -3.84
CA SER A 102 13.53 11.81 -5.21
C SER A 102 14.16 10.72 -6.10
N PHE A 103 15.42 10.33 -5.81
CA PHE A 103 16.10 9.22 -6.49
C PHE A 103 15.38 7.87 -6.38
N LEU A 104 14.52 7.66 -5.37
CA LEU A 104 13.71 6.45 -5.24
C LEU A 104 12.55 6.40 -6.24
N ASN A 105 12.20 7.52 -6.86
CA ASN A 105 11.14 7.60 -7.86
C ASN A 105 11.66 7.29 -9.28
N PHE A 106 12.95 6.99 -9.45
CA PHE A 106 13.47 6.52 -10.73
C PHE A 106 13.02 5.08 -10.99
N GLU A 107 12.41 4.85 -12.14
CA GLU A 107 11.87 3.54 -12.54
C GLU A 107 12.90 2.41 -12.39
N LYS A 108 14.14 2.62 -12.86
CA LYS A 108 15.19 1.59 -12.80
C LYS A 108 15.63 1.28 -11.36
N VAL A 109 15.61 2.26 -10.47
CA VAL A 109 15.89 2.04 -9.04
C VAL A 109 14.79 1.18 -8.43
N SER A 110 13.52 1.50 -8.70
CA SER A 110 12.38 0.73 -8.20
C SER A 110 12.42 -0.72 -8.68
N ILE A 111 12.56 -0.94 -9.99
CA ILE A 111 12.66 -2.29 -10.58
C ILE A 111 13.84 -3.07 -9.99
N PHE A 112 15.02 -2.45 -9.87
CA PHE A 112 16.18 -3.11 -9.29
C PHE A 112 15.95 -3.53 -7.84
N VAL A 113 15.37 -2.66 -7.02
CA VAL A 113 15.06 -2.94 -5.61
C VAL A 113 14.13 -4.15 -5.50
N ASP A 114 13.10 -4.22 -6.34
CA ASP A 114 12.14 -5.32 -6.32
C ASP A 114 12.78 -6.66 -6.74
N ILE A 115 13.61 -6.64 -7.79
CA ILE A 115 14.36 -7.84 -8.19
C ILE A 115 15.34 -8.25 -7.08
N ALA A 116 16.06 -7.29 -6.47
CA ALA A 116 17.01 -7.57 -5.39
C ALA A 116 16.33 -8.18 -4.16
N LYS A 117 15.16 -7.68 -3.75
CA LYS A 117 14.35 -8.27 -2.67
C LYS A 117 14.06 -9.74 -2.95
N LYS A 118 13.54 -10.03 -4.14
CA LYS A 118 13.19 -11.39 -4.55
C LYS A 118 14.42 -12.30 -4.57
N LEU A 119 15.50 -11.85 -5.20
CA LEU A 119 16.76 -12.61 -5.26
C LEU A 119 17.28 -12.96 -3.86
N LEU A 120 17.34 -11.98 -2.95
CA LEU A 120 17.88 -12.16 -1.61
C LEU A 120 16.95 -12.93 -0.64
N ALA A 121 15.68 -13.04 -0.97
CA ALA A 121 14.75 -13.94 -0.29
C ALA A 121 15.02 -15.41 -0.65
N PHE A 122 15.41 -15.70 -1.91
CA PHE A 122 15.76 -17.06 -2.36
C PHE A 122 17.18 -17.47 -1.98
N VAL A 123 18.11 -16.52 -1.92
CA VAL A 123 19.53 -16.79 -1.74
C VAL A 123 19.99 -16.14 -0.44
N PRO A 124 20.15 -16.92 0.63
CA PRO A 124 20.44 -16.39 1.97
C PRO A 124 21.84 -15.76 2.08
N ALA A 125 22.80 -16.21 1.26
CA ALA A 125 24.17 -15.69 1.27
C ALA A 125 24.45 -14.88 0.00
N ALA A 126 24.90 -13.64 0.17
CA ALA A 126 25.24 -12.76 -0.93
C ALA A 126 26.37 -11.82 -0.58
N GLU A 127 27.18 -11.45 -1.57
CA GLU A 127 28.10 -10.32 -1.49
C GLU A 127 27.51 -9.17 -2.31
N ILE A 128 27.41 -7.99 -1.71
CA ILE A 128 26.81 -6.79 -2.32
C ILE A 128 27.89 -5.73 -2.42
N GLU A 129 28.32 -5.45 -3.63
CA GLU A 129 29.25 -4.37 -3.92
C GLU A 129 28.48 -3.12 -4.32
N ILE A 130 28.80 -1.99 -3.71
CA ILE A 130 28.19 -0.69 -3.97
C ILE A 130 29.28 0.29 -4.32
N LYS A 131 29.28 0.80 -5.56
CA LYS A 131 30.19 1.89 -5.98
C LYS A 131 29.43 3.20 -5.90
N THR A 132 30.02 4.14 -5.18
CA THR A 132 29.42 5.46 -4.95
C THR A 132 30.50 6.53 -4.72
N ASN A 133 30.08 7.76 -4.61
CA ASN A 133 30.93 8.85 -4.15
C ASN A 133 30.41 9.38 -2.80
N CYS A 134 31.19 10.24 -2.15
CA CYS A 134 30.84 10.77 -0.84
C CYS A 134 29.51 11.55 -0.82
N PHE A 135 29.05 12.13 -1.93
CA PHE A 135 27.77 12.85 -2.01
C PHE A 135 26.55 11.93 -2.12
N ASN A 136 26.72 10.74 -2.68
CA ASN A 136 25.62 9.79 -2.91
C ASN A 136 25.59 8.65 -1.88
N ILE A 137 26.42 8.70 -0.83
CA ILE A 137 26.47 7.63 0.16
C ILE A 137 25.13 7.44 0.87
N TYR A 138 24.41 8.52 1.16
CA TYR A 138 23.07 8.44 1.75
C TYR A 138 22.10 7.72 0.81
N ALA A 139 22.11 8.07 -0.48
CA ALA A 139 21.26 7.41 -1.47
C ALA A 139 21.60 5.91 -1.61
N ALA A 140 22.89 5.57 -1.63
CA ALA A 140 23.34 4.19 -1.67
C ALA A 140 22.86 3.39 -0.45
N VAL A 141 23.03 3.93 0.76
CA VAL A 141 22.56 3.32 2.02
C VAL A 141 21.04 3.20 2.04
N ARG A 142 20.32 4.20 1.53
CA ARG A 142 18.86 4.22 1.50
C ARG A 142 18.30 3.19 0.53
N ILE A 143 18.87 3.08 -0.67
CA ILE A 143 18.50 2.03 -1.65
C ILE A 143 18.80 0.64 -1.08
N LEU A 144 19.99 0.45 -0.49
CA LEU A 144 20.36 -0.80 0.17
C LEU A 144 19.33 -1.21 1.24
N GLY A 145 18.92 -0.26 2.08
CA GLY A 145 17.93 -0.49 3.14
C GLY A 145 16.52 -0.82 2.64
N MET A 146 16.22 -0.58 1.35
CA MET A 146 14.94 -0.98 0.77
C MET A 146 14.85 -2.49 0.49
N PHE A 147 15.98 -3.15 0.22
CA PHE A 147 16.00 -4.60 -0.05
C PHE A 147 16.80 -5.39 0.99
N LEU A 148 17.43 -4.73 1.95
CA LEU A 148 18.04 -5.36 3.13
C LEU A 148 17.41 -4.77 4.41
N PRO A 149 16.49 -5.47 5.04
CA PRO A 149 15.93 -5.04 6.32
C PRO A 149 16.97 -5.12 7.45
N ASN A 150 16.72 -4.38 8.53
CA ASN A 150 17.58 -4.38 9.74
C ASN A 150 18.99 -3.82 9.53
N MET A 151 19.15 -2.79 8.70
CA MET A 151 20.43 -2.10 8.47
C MET A 151 21.15 -1.63 9.75
N GLN A 152 20.40 -1.40 10.84
CA GLN A 152 20.96 -1.07 12.17
C GLN A 152 21.81 -2.19 12.77
N GLN A 153 21.73 -3.43 12.25
CA GLN A 153 22.56 -4.57 12.67
C GLN A 153 23.82 -4.71 11.81
N MET A 154 24.01 -3.84 10.82
CA MET A 154 25.18 -3.86 9.97
C MET A 154 26.43 -3.43 10.77
N THR A 155 27.48 -4.23 10.71
CA THR A 155 28.74 -3.96 11.39
C THR A 155 29.86 -3.76 10.37
N VAL A 156 30.65 -2.72 10.56
CA VAL A 156 31.86 -2.51 9.74
C VAL A 156 32.94 -3.47 10.21
N GLU A 157 33.46 -4.30 9.30
CA GLU A 157 34.51 -5.28 9.57
C GLU A 157 35.89 -4.82 9.10
N GLN A 158 35.94 -4.06 8.03
CA GLN A 158 37.18 -3.61 7.41
C GLN A 158 37.02 -2.28 6.68
N HIS A 159 38.11 -1.52 6.61
CA HIS A 159 38.26 -0.36 5.74
C HIS A 159 39.66 -0.32 5.15
N VAL A 160 39.78 -0.02 3.88
CA VAL A 160 41.05 0.18 3.18
C VAL A 160 40.94 1.47 2.37
N GLU A 161 41.98 2.30 2.51
CA GLU A 161 42.12 3.51 1.71
C GLU A 161 43.29 3.32 0.71
N GLN A 162 43.00 3.60 -0.56
CA GLN A 162 44.02 3.60 -1.59
C GLN A 162 43.73 4.73 -2.59
N ASP A 163 44.69 5.65 -2.75
CA ASP A 163 44.59 6.85 -3.58
C ASP A 163 43.38 7.71 -3.23
N SER A 164 42.41 7.80 -4.16
CA SER A 164 41.17 8.56 -4.00
C SER A 164 39.96 7.71 -3.63
N LYS A 165 40.17 6.44 -3.39
CA LYS A 165 39.07 5.49 -3.12
C LYS A 165 39.17 4.90 -1.73
N GLU A 166 38.04 4.66 -1.12
CA GLU A 166 37.90 3.93 0.12
C GLU A 166 37.03 2.71 -0.11
N TRP A 167 37.43 1.57 0.44
CA TRP A 167 36.62 0.36 0.50
C TRP A 167 36.25 0.07 1.93
N VAL A 168 34.94 -0.09 2.18
CA VAL A 168 34.39 -0.41 3.51
C VAL A 168 33.64 -1.73 3.42
N TRP A 169 34.13 -2.74 4.12
CA TRP A 169 33.47 -4.04 4.24
C TRP A 169 32.58 -4.07 5.46
N CYS A 170 31.32 -4.41 5.24
CA CYS A 170 30.32 -4.51 6.28
C CYS A 170 29.72 -5.90 6.28
N ARG A 171 29.32 -6.38 7.45
CA ARG A 171 28.56 -7.59 7.60
C ARG A 171 27.15 -7.31 8.10
N LEU A 172 26.18 -7.94 7.46
CA LEU A 172 24.80 -7.95 7.89
C LEU A 172 24.30 -9.40 7.87
N ARG A 173 24.29 -10.06 9.04
CA ARG A 173 24.01 -11.50 9.18
C ARG A 173 24.99 -12.34 8.31
N ASN A 174 24.43 -13.11 7.34
CA ASN A 174 25.18 -13.93 6.37
C ASN A 174 25.52 -13.22 5.06
N LYS A 175 25.32 -11.87 4.98
CA LYS A 175 25.61 -11.06 3.79
C LYS A 175 26.81 -10.18 4.05
N ILE A 176 27.66 -10.04 3.03
CA ILE A 176 28.79 -9.11 3.03
C ILE A 176 28.40 -7.93 2.14
N VAL A 177 28.58 -6.73 2.64
CA VAL A 177 28.33 -5.49 1.88
C VAL A 177 29.63 -4.73 1.76
N VAL A 178 30.05 -4.44 0.55
CA VAL A 178 31.30 -3.70 0.26
C VAL A 178 30.95 -2.38 -0.39
N PHE A 179 31.34 -1.29 0.24
CA PHE A 179 31.24 0.04 -0.36
C PHE A 179 32.59 0.42 -0.95
N GLU A 180 32.63 0.73 -2.24
CA GLU A 180 33.71 1.44 -2.92
C GLU A 180 33.32 2.91 -3.04
N ILE A 181 33.98 3.78 -2.29
CA ILE A 181 33.65 5.21 -2.20
C ILE A 181 34.75 6.03 -2.89
N ASP A 182 34.41 6.73 -3.95
CA ASP A 182 35.34 7.68 -4.60
C ASP A 182 35.28 9.02 -3.89
N LYS A 183 36.45 9.48 -3.43
CA LYS A 183 36.64 10.78 -2.79
C LYS A 183 36.88 11.93 -3.75
N LYS A 184 37.13 11.64 -5.03
CA LYS A 184 37.35 12.70 -6.02
C LYS A 184 36.08 13.50 -6.24
N ILE A 185 36.17 14.76 -5.84
CA ILE A 185 35.12 15.75 -6.10
C ILE A 185 35.37 16.33 -7.47
N TYR A 186 34.56 16.02 -8.43
CA TYR A 186 34.61 16.66 -9.74
C TYR A 186 33.83 17.98 -9.65
N TYR A 187 34.52 19.09 -9.40
CA TYR A 187 33.94 20.42 -9.48
C TYR A 187 33.77 20.83 -10.96
N GLY A 188 32.55 21.23 -11.33
CA GLY A 188 32.30 21.98 -12.60
C GLY A 188 31.53 21.26 -13.70
N LEU A 189 31.61 19.92 -13.86
CA LEU A 189 30.94 19.21 -14.99
C LEU A 189 29.73 18.33 -14.61
N GLU A 190 29.25 18.32 -13.54
CA GLU A 190 29.38 17.36 -12.45
C GLU A 190 28.06 16.86 -11.96
N ARG A 191 27.04 17.70 -11.83
CA ARG A 191 25.70 17.27 -11.39
C ARG A 191 24.92 16.51 -12.47
N LYS A 192 25.28 16.69 -13.74
CA LYS A 192 24.76 15.91 -14.88
C LYS A 192 25.19 14.44 -14.84
N TYR A 193 26.32 14.13 -14.20
CA TYR A 193 26.87 12.77 -14.12
C TYR A 193 26.64 12.08 -12.79
N THR A 194 26.01 12.74 -11.80
CA THR A 194 25.69 12.11 -10.50
C THR A 194 24.71 10.93 -10.65
N ALA A 195 23.90 10.92 -11.73
CA ALA A 195 23.05 9.78 -12.07
C ALA A 195 23.82 8.46 -12.31
N LYS A 196 25.13 8.55 -12.66
CA LYS A 196 25.99 7.38 -12.87
C LYS A 196 26.82 7.02 -11.62
N SER A 197 26.71 7.77 -10.54
CA SER A 197 27.60 7.67 -9.38
C SER A 197 27.19 6.67 -8.32
N VAL A 198 26.10 5.94 -8.51
CA VAL A 198 25.71 4.84 -7.64
C VAL A 198 25.51 3.59 -8.49
N GLU A 199 26.33 2.59 -8.25
CA GLU A 199 26.21 1.29 -8.88
C GLU A 199 26.04 0.22 -7.80
N PHE A 200 25.20 -0.76 -8.05
CA PHE A 200 25.02 -1.94 -7.21
C PHE A 200 25.38 -3.19 -7.99
N ASN A 201 26.06 -4.13 -7.33
CA ASN A 201 26.32 -5.45 -7.85
C ASN A 201 26.08 -6.47 -6.72
N ILE A 202 25.06 -7.32 -6.90
CA ILE A 202 24.68 -8.36 -5.93
C ILE A 202 25.16 -9.69 -6.48
N GLN A 203 26.23 -10.23 -5.87
CA GLN A 203 26.78 -11.53 -6.22
C GLN A 203 26.19 -12.60 -5.33
N THR A 204 25.60 -13.60 -5.94
CA THR A 204 25.01 -14.74 -5.25
C THR A 204 25.57 -16.03 -5.84
N ASP A 205 25.21 -17.16 -5.22
CA ASP A 205 25.53 -18.48 -5.76
C ASP A 205 24.72 -18.81 -7.05
N ARG A 206 23.78 -18.01 -7.45
CA ARG A 206 22.93 -18.18 -8.63
C ARG A 206 23.29 -17.27 -9.79
N GLY A 207 23.96 -16.17 -9.51
CA GLY A 207 24.33 -15.17 -10.52
C GLY A 207 24.60 -13.80 -9.93
N ASN A 208 24.84 -12.83 -10.81
CA ASN A 208 25.10 -11.43 -10.49
C ASN A 208 23.94 -10.57 -10.96
N LEU A 209 23.37 -9.77 -10.07
CA LEU A 209 22.40 -8.72 -10.41
C LEU A 209 23.07 -7.36 -10.26
N SER A 210 23.11 -6.54 -11.30
CA SER A 210 23.71 -5.21 -11.23
C SER A 210 22.78 -4.10 -11.72
N LEU A 211 22.91 -2.94 -11.07
CA LEU A 211 22.34 -1.65 -11.49
C LEU A 211 23.49 -0.69 -11.78
N ARG A 212 23.56 -0.14 -12.99
CA ARG A 212 24.61 0.78 -13.46
C ARG A 212 24.13 2.23 -13.44
N GLY A 213 24.06 2.83 -12.26
CA GLY A 213 23.52 4.18 -12.05
C GLY A 213 21.99 4.22 -11.99
N TYR A 214 21.42 5.36 -11.59
CA TYR A 214 19.98 5.53 -11.41
C TYR A 214 19.15 5.32 -12.69
N LEU A 215 19.75 5.61 -13.87
CA LEU A 215 19.13 5.48 -15.20
C LEU A 215 19.74 4.34 -16.02
N GLY A 216 20.78 3.71 -15.48
CA GLY A 216 21.56 2.70 -16.19
C GLY A 216 20.82 1.37 -16.35
N PRO A 217 21.44 0.45 -17.12
CA PRO A 217 20.82 -0.85 -17.28
C PRO A 217 20.82 -1.64 -15.96
N ILE A 218 19.78 -2.46 -15.81
CA ILE A 218 19.76 -3.57 -14.85
C ILE A 218 20.23 -4.80 -15.62
N ILE A 219 21.25 -5.48 -15.10
CA ILE A 219 21.87 -6.64 -15.76
C ILE A 219 21.78 -7.84 -14.82
N TRP A 220 21.31 -8.96 -15.33
CA TRP A 220 21.38 -10.26 -14.65
C TRP A 220 22.31 -11.19 -15.42
N GLU A 221 23.31 -11.75 -14.73
CA GLU A 221 24.27 -12.69 -15.26
C GLU A 221 24.16 -13.99 -14.43
N GLY A 222 23.35 -14.94 -14.89
CA GLY A 222 23.22 -16.25 -14.25
C GLY A 222 24.48 -17.10 -14.34
N PHE A 223 24.89 -17.77 -13.27
CA PHE A 223 25.97 -18.75 -13.31
C PHE A 223 25.45 -20.08 -13.81
N PHE A 224 26.07 -20.61 -14.86
CA PHE A 224 25.78 -21.92 -15.41
C PHE A 224 26.85 -22.92 -14.93
N PRO A 225 26.47 -24.10 -14.41
CA PRO A 225 27.44 -25.17 -14.21
C PRO A 225 27.98 -25.57 -15.58
N GLU A 226 29.29 -25.76 -15.67
CA GLU A 226 30.08 -26.10 -16.86
C GLU A 226 29.28 -26.50 -18.09
N ILE A 227 29.11 -25.57 -19.01
CA ILE A 227 28.49 -25.86 -20.31
C ILE A 227 29.56 -26.46 -21.21
N SER A 228 29.51 -27.78 -21.32
CA SER A 228 30.02 -28.42 -22.55
C SER A 228 29.17 -27.94 -23.72
N ASN A 229 29.68 -26.98 -24.49
CA ASN A 229 29.31 -26.68 -25.87
C ASN A 229 27.84 -26.44 -26.25
N ASN A 230 27.11 -25.54 -25.57
CA ASN A 230 25.85 -25.05 -26.11
C ASN A 230 25.83 -23.52 -26.18
N GLU A 231 25.56 -22.99 -27.37
CA GLU A 231 25.62 -21.59 -27.77
C GLU A 231 24.51 -20.67 -27.20
N ASN A 232 23.85 -21.02 -26.13
CA ASN A 232 22.66 -20.32 -25.65
C ASN A 232 22.77 -19.63 -24.28
N SER A 233 23.97 -19.13 -23.91
CA SER A 233 24.08 -18.21 -22.79
C SER A 233 23.62 -16.82 -23.22
N LYS A 234 22.32 -16.55 -23.12
CA LYS A 234 21.78 -15.20 -23.33
C LYS A 234 21.80 -14.46 -22.00
N GLY A 235 22.74 -13.55 -21.85
CA GLY A 235 22.62 -12.48 -20.86
C GLY A 235 21.45 -11.58 -21.26
N TYR A 236 20.49 -11.37 -20.34
CA TYR A 236 19.37 -10.47 -20.60
C TYR A 236 19.74 -9.05 -20.14
N LEU A 237 19.87 -8.14 -21.10
CA LEU A 237 20.16 -6.74 -20.86
C LEU A 237 18.83 -5.98 -20.83
N PHE A 238 18.43 -5.44 -19.68
CA PHE A 238 17.35 -4.48 -19.59
C PHE A 238 17.87 -3.11 -20.05
N HIS A 239 17.69 -2.80 -21.31
CA HIS A 239 17.93 -1.45 -21.80
C HIS A 239 16.76 -0.54 -21.38
N PRO A 240 17.04 0.69 -20.90
CA PRO A 240 16.02 1.70 -20.91
C PRO A 240 15.57 1.84 -22.37
N THR A 241 14.29 1.67 -22.64
CA THR A 241 13.69 2.11 -23.88
C THR A 241 13.83 3.62 -23.89
N ILE A 242 14.91 4.13 -24.49
CA ILE A 242 14.97 5.53 -24.90
C ILE A 242 13.99 5.59 -26.06
N GLN A 243 12.76 6.02 -25.79
CA GLN A 243 11.91 6.51 -26.86
C GLN A 243 12.57 7.80 -27.34
N THR A 244 13.30 7.72 -28.43
CA THR A 244 13.69 8.91 -29.18
C THR A 244 12.38 9.53 -29.68
N VAL A 245 11.96 10.59 -29.02
CA VAL A 245 10.99 11.51 -29.62
C VAL A 245 11.67 12.07 -30.87
N ASP A 246 11.00 11.99 -32.01
CA ASP A 246 11.54 12.38 -33.33
C ASP A 246 12.27 13.72 -33.26
N GLY A 247 13.52 13.71 -33.72
CA GLY A 247 14.42 14.85 -33.73
C GLY A 247 15.37 14.84 -32.52
N GLU A 248 16.64 15.10 -32.78
CA GLU A 248 17.81 15.16 -31.90
C GLU A 248 17.46 15.36 -30.39
N ALA A 249 17.10 14.30 -29.71
CA ALA A 249 16.78 14.33 -28.28
C ALA A 249 18.08 14.61 -27.54
N ASN A 250 18.24 15.86 -27.09
CA ASN A 250 19.31 16.24 -26.23
C ASN A 250 19.21 15.40 -24.94
N TYR A 251 20.21 14.55 -24.69
CA TYR A 251 20.30 13.69 -23.51
C TYR A 251 20.11 14.50 -22.21
N ASP A 252 20.61 15.74 -22.17
CA ASP A 252 20.42 16.68 -21.07
C ASP A 252 18.96 17.05 -20.86
N CYS A 253 18.16 17.20 -21.90
CA CYS A 253 16.73 17.50 -21.78
C CYS A 253 15.98 16.30 -21.20
N TYR A 254 16.31 15.09 -21.62
CA TYR A 254 15.71 13.86 -21.06
C TYR A 254 16.03 13.71 -19.57
N ILE A 255 17.30 13.82 -19.18
CA ILE A 255 17.72 13.73 -17.79
C ILE A 255 17.02 14.80 -16.94
N ASN A 256 17.01 16.05 -17.38
CA ASN A 256 16.35 17.13 -16.65
C ASN A 256 14.85 16.88 -16.48
N THR A 257 14.18 16.33 -17.48
CA THR A 257 12.77 15.96 -17.42
C THR A 257 12.53 14.85 -16.38
N VAL A 258 13.35 13.80 -16.37
CA VAL A 258 13.23 12.69 -15.41
C VAL A 258 13.47 13.17 -13.97
N TYR A 259 14.49 14.01 -13.75
CA TYR A 259 14.75 14.60 -12.44
C TYR A 259 13.62 15.52 -11.98
N SER A 260 13.11 16.37 -12.86
CA SER A 260 12.00 17.28 -12.55
C SER A 260 10.74 16.51 -12.15
N ASN A 261 10.39 15.44 -12.88
CA ASN A 261 9.24 14.60 -12.56
C ASN A 261 9.41 13.87 -11.23
N SER A 262 10.62 13.36 -10.96
CA SER A 262 10.95 12.68 -9.72
C SER A 262 10.86 13.62 -8.51
N LEU A 263 11.39 14.83 -8.64
CA LEU A 263 11.30 15.88 -7.63
C LEU A 263 9.86 16.34 -7.40
N ALA A 264 9.08 16.48 -8.48
CA ALA A 264 7.64 16.78 -8.40
C ALA A 264 6.89 15.75 -7.55
N SER A 265 7.19 14.47 -7.76
CA SER A 265 6.63 13.38 -6.97
C SER A 265 6.98 13.51 -5.48
N GLU A 266 8.25 13.83 -5.16
CA GLU A 266 8.69 14.00 -3.76
C GLU A 266 8.07 15.24 -3.10
N ILE A 267 7.89 16.34 -3.83
CA ILE A 267 7.17 17.52 -3.33
C ILE A 267 5.70 17.19 -3.07
N LYS A 268 5.06 16.42 -3.93
CA LYS A 268 3.67 15.98 -3.74
C LYS A 268 3.52 15.10 -2.49
N LYS A 269 4.48 14.23 -2.20
CA LYS A 269 4.53 13.46 -0.95
C LYS A 269 4.71 14.41 0.25
N THR A 270 5.63 15.37 0.14
CA THR A 270 5.90 16.36 1.20
C THR A 270 4.67 17.24 1.49
N GLU A 271 3.87 17.57 0.48
CA GLU A 271 2.60 18.28 0.65
C GLU A 271 1.61 17.53 1.55
N ARG A 272 1.57 16.18 1.46
CA ARG A 272 0.71 15.35 2.33
C ARG A 272 1.13 15.44 3.80
N TYR A 273 2.42 15.51 4.07
CA TYR A 273 2.95 15.75 5.43
C TYR A 273 2.55 17.15 5.95
N ILE A 274 2.65 18.19 5.11
CA ILE A 274 2.25 19.57 5.49
C ILE A 274 0.75 19.63 5.79
N LYS A 275 -0.09 19.02 4.96
CA LYS A 275 -1.53 18.95 5.14
C LYS A 275 -1.97 17.99 6.26
N ARG A 276 -1.02 17.36 6.98
CA ARG A 276 -1.25 16.34 8.01
C ARG A 276 -2.11 15.15 7.55
N GLN A 277 -2.08 14.84 6.26
CA GLN A 277 -2.73 13.67 5.67
C GLN A 277 -1.92 12.39 5.90
N GLU A 278 -0.61 12.54 6.11
CA GLU A 278 0.33 11.46 6.44
C GLU A 278 1.21 11.86 7.63
N ASN A 279 1.65 10.85 8.38
CA ASN A 279 2.52 11.05 9.54
C ASN A 279 3.99 11.16 9.12
N VAL A 280 4.55 12.36 9.21
CA VAL A 280 5.96 12.61 8.90
C VAL A 280 6.95 11.97 9.89
N ALA A 281 6.49 11.58 11.08
CA ALA A 281 7.37 11.05 12.12
C ALA A 281 8.03 9.72 11.71
N SER A 282 7.28 8.82 11.08
CA SER A 282 7.81 7.55 10.54
C SER A 282 8.89 7.80 9.48
N LYS A 283 8.63 8.69 8.51
CA LYS A 283 9.62 9.09 7.50
C LYS A 283 10.89 9.64 8.14
N MET A 284 10.76 10.54 9.12
CA MET A 284 11.91 11.12 9.84
C MET A 284 12.68 10.07 10.65
N GLN A 285 11.99 9.14 11.28
CA GLN A 285 12.64 8.05 12.02
C GLN A 285 13.47 7.15 11.09
N GLN A 286 12.92 6.77 9.95
CA GLN A 286 13.65 6.00 8.93
C GLN A 286 14.85 6.76 8.40
N GLN A 287 14.72 8.06 8.12
CA GLN A 287 15.82 8.89 7.68
C GLN A 287 16.94 9.01 8.75
N ILE A 288 16.59 9.15 10.02
CA ILE A 288 17.57 9.15 11.12
C ILE A 288 18.40 7.86 11.14
N LEU A 289 17.75 6.71 10.95
CA LEU A 289 18.45 5.42 10.86
C LEU A 289 19.42 5.39 9.68
N ASN A 290 18.97 5.82 8.50
CA ASN A 290 19.80 5.84 7.30
C ASN A 290 20.97 6.84 7.42
N ILE A 291 20.73 8.02 8.01
CA ILE A 291 21.78 9.01 8.29
C ILE A 291 22.84 8.42 9.22
N ARG A 292 22.41 7.76 10.30
CA ARG A 292 23.36 7.10 11.24
C ARG A 292 24.18 6.03 10.55
N CYS A 293 23.54 5.13 9.77
CA CYS A 293 24.27 4.12 9.00
C CYS A 293 25.28 4.75 8.03
N SER A 294 24.91 5.83 7.34
CA SER A 294 25.80 6.53 6.42
C SER A 294 27.01 7.16 7.14
N GLN A 295 26.78 7.78 8.30
CA GLN A 295 27.87 8.37 9.11
C GLN A 295 28.77 7.31 9.75
N GLU A 296 28.20 6.20 10.19
CA GLU A 296 28.96 5.09 10.79
C GLU A 296 29.85 4.40 9.76
N LEU A 297 29.39 4.23 8.51
CA LEU A 297 30.22 3.75 7.41
C LEU A 297 31.44 4.62 7.17
N LEU A 298 31.32 5.92 7.37
CA LEU A 298 32.41 6.88 7.17
C LEU A 298 33.38 6.94 8.35
N SER A 299 33.08 6.36 9.50
CA SER A 299 33.82 6.61 10.75
C SER A 299 34.73 5.48 11.26
N LYS A 300 34.76 4.28 10.67
CA LYS A 300 35.49 3.11 11.28
C LYS A 300 36.25 2.20 10.32
N LEU A 301 37.30 1.60 10.78
CA LEU A 301 38.31 0.80 10.06
C LEU A 301 38.73 -0.53 10.70
N ASN A 302 39.06 -1.57 9.85
CA ASN A 302 39.92 -2.81 9.95
C ASN A 302 39.30 -4.16 10.32
N PHE A 303 39.50 -5.20 9.67
CA PHE A 303 40.04 -6.25 8.79
C PHE A 303 39.37 -7.64 8.94
N SER A 304 39.34 -8.56 8.14
CA SER A 304 39.81 -9.47 7.09
C SER A 304 39.04 -10.83 6.93
N LEU A 305 39.25 -11.57 5.87
CA LEU A 305 38.35 -12.56 5.27
C LEU A 305 38.87 -13.95 4.84
N LYS A 306 37.98 -14.96 4.62
CA LYS A 306 37.88 -15.93 3.48
C LYS A 306 36.85 -17.05 3.64
N CYS A 307 36.15 -17.48 2.54
CA CYS A 307 35.60 -18.83 2.30
C CYS A 307 35.06 -19.12 0.88
N LYS A 308 34.91 -20.41 0.48
CA LYS A 308 34.43 -20.92 -0.82
C LYS A 308 33.30 -21.95 -0.66
N LYS A 309 32.38 -22.10 -1.65
CA LYS A 309 31.46 -23.25 -1.87
C LYS A 309 30.85 -23.32 -3.29
N GLU A 310 30.28 -24.49 -3.69
CA GLU A 310 29.77 -24.86 -5.02
C GLU A 310 28.27 -24.54 -5.24
N TYR A 311 27.78 -24.45 -6.52
CA TYR A 311 26.60 -23.66 -6.88
C TYR A 311 25.73 -24.20 -8.03
N HIS A 312 24.41 -23.81 -8.08
CA HIS A 312 23.46 -24.06 -9.17
C HIS A 312 22.81 -22.75 -9.68
N PRO A 313 22.59 -22.57 -11.00
CA PRO A 313 22.12 -21.33 -11.58
C PRO A 313 20.61 -21.09 -11.41
N LEU A 314 20.22 -19.83 -11.32
CA LEU A 314 18.85 -19.36 -11.38
C LEU A 314 18.68 -18.56 -12.69
N LEU A 315 17.67 -18.88 -13.49
CA LEU A 315 17.42 -18.18 -14.74
C LEU A 315 16.69 -16.84 -14.50
N LEU A 316 16.96 -15.85 -15.32
CA LEU A 316 16.26 -14.57 -15.24
C LEU A 316 14.75 -14.74 -15.45
N GLU A 317 14.35 -15.70 -16.28
CA GLU A 317 12.95 -16.07 -16.49
C GLU A 317 12.28 -16.52 -15.18
N GLU A 318 12.99 -17.30 -14.33
CA GLU A 318 12.49 -17.66 -13.00
C GLU A 318 12.41 -16.45 -12.04
N LEU A 319 13.36 -15.49 -12.14
CA LEU A 319 13.29 -14.22 -11.42
C LEU A 319 12.20 -13.29 -11.96
N LEU A 320 11.88 -13.40 -13.25
CA LEU A 320 10.81 -12.65 -13.89
C LEU A 320 9.45 -13.33 -13.73
N ASP A 321 9.39 -14.65 -13.63
CA ASP A 321 8.19 -15.42 -13.24
C ASP A 321 7.86 -15.23 -11.76
N LEU A 322 8.85 -14.82 -10.96
CA LEU A 322 8.61 -14.21 -9.65
C LEU A 322 7.97 -12.79 -9.75
N ARG A 323 7.54 -12.37 -10.95
CA ARG A 323 6.78 -11.13 -11.21
C ARG A 323 5.38 -11.16 -10.60
N THR A 324 5.33 -11.41 -9.34
CA THR A 324 4.07 -11.35 -8.60
C THR A 324 3.57 -9.92 -8.40
N GLU A 325 4.40 -8.89 -8.58
CA GLU A 325 3.91 -7.49 -8.58
C GLU A 325 3.31 -7.08 -9.93
N SER A 326 3.84 -7.60 -11.04
CA SER A 326 3.26 -7.34 -12.36
C SER A 326 1.85 -7.92 -12.53
N GLU A 327 1.50 -9.01 -11.82
CA GLU A 327 0.13 -9.53 -11.86
C GLU A 327 -0.85 -8.64 -11.09
N ILE A 328 -0.42 -7.94 -10.03
CA ILE A 328 -1.26 -6.99 -9.30
C ILE A 328 -1.52 -5.74 -10.14
N GLU A 329 -0.47 -5.18 -10.76
CA GLU A 329 -0.60 -4.07 -11.69
C GLU A 329 -1.51 -4.46 -12.86
N ASN A 330 -1.33 -5.65 -13.42
CA ASN A 330 -2.12 -6.15 -14.56
C ASN A 330 -3.64 -6.29 -14.31
N ILE A 331 -4.09 -6.45 -13.08
CA ILE A 331 -5.54 -6.59 -12.78
C ILE A 331 -6.33 -5.35 -13.23
N PHE A 332 -5.74 -4.16 -13.10
CA PHE A 332 -6.35 -2.88 -13.45
C PHE A 332 -5.73 -2.16 -14.65
N ASP A 333 -4.66 -2.69 -15.28
CA ASP A 333 -3.93 -2.04 -16.38
C ASP A 333 -4.79 -1.62 -17.57
N ASN A 334 -5.89 -2.32 -17.80
CA ASN A 334 -6.83 -2.00 -18.88
C ASN A 334 -7.83 -0.89 -18.54
N PHE A 335 -7.72 -0.29 -17.33
CA PHE A 335 -8.66 0.69 -16.85
C PHE A 335 -7.94 1.97 -16.41
N SER A 336 -8.29 3.10 -17.03
CA SER A 336 -7.77 4.39 -16.56
C SER A 336 -8.35 4.76 -15.19
N GLN A 337 -7.67 5.61 -14.46
CA GLN A 337 -8.15 6.17 -13.19
C GLN A 337 -9.54 6.81 -13.35
N GLU A 338 -9.73 7.59 -14.42
CA GLU A 338 -10.98 8.27 -14.73
C GLU A 338 -12.10 7.26 -15.01
N TYR A 339 -11.79 6.17 -15.70
CA TYR A 339 -12.76 5.10 -15.97
C TYR A 339 -13.27 4.48 -14.66
N ILE A 340 -12.36 4.14 -13.75
CA ILE A 340 -12.71 3.53 -12.46
C ILE A 340 -13.54 4.50 -11.62
N GLN A 341 -13.08 5.75 -11.47
CA GLN A 341 -13.79 6.79 -10.72
C GLN A 341 -15.20 7.03 -11.27
N TYR A 342 -15.32 7.17 -12.59
CA TYR A 342 -16.61 7.36 -13.25
C TYR A 342 -17.52 6.15 -13.05
N SER A 343 -16.99 4.94 -13.22
CA SER A 343 -17.77 3.69 -13.08
C SER A 343 -18.31 3.54 -11.66
N VAL A 344 -17.51 3.81 -10.65
CA VAL A 344 -17.91 3.73 -9.23
C VAL A 344 -18.96 4.78 -8.90
N GLU A 345 -18.73 6.05 -9.29
CA GLU A 345 -19.67 7.12 -9.00
C GLU A 345 -21.01 6.91 -9.72
N MET A 346 -20.97 6.48 -10.98
CA MET A 346 -22.17 6.16 -11.74
C MET A 346 -22.99 5.05 -11.08
N ARG A 347 -22.35 3.96 -10.65
CA ARG A 347 -23.02 2.87 -9.95
C ARG A 347 -23.62 3.32 -8.61
N LYS A 348 -22.84 4.00 -7.76
CA LYS A 348 -23.32 4.55 -6.48
C LYS A 348 -24.53 5.46 -6.68
N LYS A 349 -24.49 6.32 -7.69
CA LYS A 349 -25.60 7.22 -8.05
C LYS A 349 -26.85 6.47 -8.49
N ILE A 350 -26.73 5.49 -9.38
CA ILE A 350 -27.88 4.72 -9.89
C ILE A 350 -28.51 3.87 -8.78
N LEU A 351 -27.70 3.32 -7.87
CA LEU A 351 -28.22 2.60 -6.70
C LEU A 351 -28.99 3.52 -5.76
N ALA A 352 -28.49 4.71 -5.46
CA ALA A 352 -29.23 5.71 -4.68
C ALA A 352 -30.54 6.12 -5.36
N GLN A 353 -30.53 6.32 -6.68
CA GLN A 353 -31.75 6.61 -7.45
C GLN A 353 -32.72 5.43 -7.43
N THR A 354 -32.25 4.21 -7.43
CA THR A 354 -33.08 2.99 -7.35
C THR A 354 -33.78 2.90 -5.99
N ILE A 355 -33.07 3.19 -4.90
CA ILE A 355 -33.68 3.28 -3.55
C ILE A 355 -34.77 4.33 -3.52
N LEU A 356 -34.51 5.54 -4.02
CA LEU A 356 -35.51 6.60 -4.03
C LEU A 356 -36.73 6.24 -4.90
N PHE A 357 -36.51 5.66 -6.07
CA PHE A 357 -37.59 5.22 -6.96
C PHE A 357 -38.45 4.15 -6.31
N TYR A 358 -37.85 3.18 -5.62
CA TYR A 358 -38.56 2.19 -4.82
C TYR A 358 -39.44 2.84 -3.75
N MET A 359 -38.89 3.78 -2.98
CA MET A 359 -39.61 4.52 -1.94
C MET A 359 -40.75 5.35 -2.53
N ASN A 360 -40.52 6.00 -3.67
CA ASN A 360 -41.59 6.74 -4.39
C ASN A 360 -42.72 5.83 -4.82
N LYS A 361 -42.42 4.62 -5.35
CA LYS A 361 -43.45 3.62 -5.70
C LYS A 361 -44.27 3.16 -4.49
N LYS A 362 -43.70 3.21 -3.28
CA LYS A 362 -44.43 2.92 -2.03
C LYS A 362 -45.17 4.13 -1.44
N GLY A 363 -45.15 5.27 -2.13
CA GLY A 363 -45.89 6.48 -1.74
C GLY A 363 -45.17 7.34 -0.67
N VAL A 364 -43.86 7.13 -0.46
CA VAL A 364 -43.05 7.94 0.44
C VAL A 364 -41.91 8.62 -0.29
N LEU A 365 -41.36 9.68 0.32
CA LEU A 365 -40.31 10.53 -0.27
C LEU A 365 -40.70 11.03 -1.68
N LEU A 366 -42.00 11.34 -1.89
CA LEU A 366 -42.43 11.99 -3.12
C LEU A 366 -41.89 13.41 -3.18
N LYS A 367 -41.61 13.88 -4.39
CA LYS A 367 -41.05 15.21 -4.61
C LYS A 367 -41.87 16.31 -3.94
N ASP A 368 -41.18 17.15 -3.16
CA ASP A 368 -41.71 18.31 -2.40
C ASP A 368 -42.83 17.97 -1.39
N ILE A 369 -43.06 16.66 -1.12
CA ILE A 369 -44.04 16.22 -0.11
C ILE A 369 -43.29 15.85 1.16
N PRO A 370 -43.51 16.58 2.29
CA PRO A 370 -42.87 16.25 3.56
C PRO A 370 -43.35 14.90 4.13
N CYS A 371 -42.44 14.13 4.71
CA CYS A 371 -42.79 12.92 5.46
C CYS A 371 -41.87 12.72 6.65
N THR A 372 -42.33 11.98 7.66
CA THR A 372 -41.54 11.62 8.84
C THR A 372 -40.96 10.20 8.67
N LEU A 373 -39.91 9.86 9.42
CA LEU A 373 -39.34 8.51 9.43
C LEU A 373 -40.41 7.45 9.72
N ASN A 374 -41.29 7.70 10.73
CA ASN A 374 -42.37 6.77 11.06
C ASN A 374 -43.35 6.53 9.90
N GLN A 375 -43.62 7.54 9.09
CA GLN A 375 -44.44 7.39 7.87
C GLN A 375 -43.71 6.52 6.84
N ILE A 376 -42.41 6.74 6.64
CA ILE A 376 -41.58 5.95 5.73
C ILE A 376 -41.59 4.47 6.16
N LEU A 377 -41.22 4.18 7.41
CA LEU A 377 -41.16 2.81 7.95
C LEU A 377 -42.54 2.09 7.82
N LYS A 378 -43.61 2.82 8.15
CA LYS A 378 -44.98 2.28 8.05
C LYS A 378 -45.41 1.95 6.62
N CYS A 379 -45.14 2.86 5.68
CA CYS A 379 -45.51 2.64 4.27
C CYS A 379 -44.71 1.53 3.60
N LEU A 380 -43.46 1.35 4.01
CA LEU A 380 -42.61 0.25 3.55
C LEU A 380 -42.90 -1.07 4.31
N SER A 381 -43.75 -1.04 5.34
CA SER A 381 -44.03 -2.20 6.22
C SER A 381 -42.75 -2.82 6.80
N VAL A 382 -41.85 -1.98 7.25
CA VAL A 382 -40.52 -2.39 7.71
C VAL A 382 -40.63 -3.22 9.00
N ASN A 383 -39.96 -4.38 9.04
CA ASN A 383 -39.76 -5.10 10.29
C ASN A 383 -38.84 -4.28 11.21
N THR A 384 -39.16 -4.23 12.51
CA THR A 384 -38.45 -3.37 13.48
C THR A 384 -36.93 -3.57 13.49
N ASP A 385 -36.46 -4.79 13.23
CA ASP A 385 -35.04 -5.11 13.21
C ASP A 385 -34.30 -4.55 11.95
N ASN A 386 -35.04 -4.11 10.94
CA ASN A 386 -34.51 -3.53 9.71
C ASN A 386 -34.66 -2.00 9.65
N ASN A 387 -35.12 -1.36 10.76
CA ASN A 387 -35.29 0.09 10.78
C ASN A 387 -33.99 0.84 10.47
N ASP A 388 -32.85 0.37 11.00
CA ASP A 388 -31.55 1.02 10.83
C ASP A 388 -31.06 0.92 9.37
N ILE A 389 -31.41 -0.15 8.65
CA ILE A 389 -31.11 -0.27 7.22
C ILE A 389 -31.83 0.83 6.43
N ILE A 390 -33.12 1.04 6.70
CA ILE A 390 -33.92 2.10 6.04
C ILE A 390 -33.37 3.48 6.39
N TYR A 391 -32.96 3.67 7.65
CA TYR A 391 -32.34 4.93 8.05
C TYR A 391 -31.03 5.18 7.29
N ARG A 392 -30.17 4.17 7.14
CA ARG A 392 -28.93 4.27 6.32
C ARG A 392 -29.24 4.55 4.85
N TRP A 393 -30.32 3.99 4.30
CA TRP A 393 -30.76 4.34 2.96
C TRP A 393 -31.13 5.83 2.84
N ILE A 394 -31.83 6.37 3.83
CA ILE A 394 -32.18 7.81 3.85
C ILE A 394 -30.92 8.67 3.96
N GLU A 395 -29.97 8.31 4.81
CA GLU A 395 -28.69 9.03 4.93
C GLU A 395 -27.91 9.00 3.59
N LEU A 396 -27.91 7.88 2.88
CA LEU A 396 -27.35 7.80 1.54
C LEU A 396 -28.03 8.78 0.58
N LEU A 397 -29.38 8.87 0.60
CA LEU A 397 -30.12 9.84 -0.23
C LEU A 397 -29.82 11.29 0.15
N LYS A 398 -29.57 11.58 1.43
CA LYS A 398 -29.11 12.90 1.91
C LYS A 398 -27.71 13.22 1.39
N LYS A 399 -26.78 12.25 1.43
CA LYS A 399 -25.41 12.39 0.88
C LYS A 399 -25.43 12.82 -0.59
N TYR A 400 -26.40 12.31 -1.37
CA TYR A 400 -26.60 12.70 -2.78
C TYR A 400 -27.45 13.96 -2.97
N ASN A 401 -27.87 14.63 -1.90
CA ASN A 401 -28.77 15.78 -1.93
C ASN A 401 -30.13 15.51 -2.59
N TYR A 402 -30.57 14.24 -2.62
CA TYR A 402 -31.91 13.89 -3.12
C TYR A 402 -33.00 14.14 -2.07
N VAL A 403 -32.62 14.05 -0.81
CA VAL A 403 -33.49 14.29 0.34
C VAL A 403 -32.82 15.30 1.29
N THR A 404 -33.62 16.19 1.85
CA THR A 404 -33.20 17.08 2.94
C THR A 404 -33.99 16.75 4.20
N GLU A 405 -33.40 16.98 5.35
CA GLU A 405 -34.03 16.79 6.67
C GLU A 405 -34.01 18.09 7.45
N THR A 406 -35.13 18.40 8.08
CA THR A 406 -35.26 19.52 9.02
C THR A 406 -36.22 19.07 10.13
N ASP A 407 -35.77 19.06 11.38
CA ASP A 407 -36.55 18.70 12.56
C ASP A 407 -37.28 17.32 12.44
N GLY A 408 -36.60 16.33 11.84
CA GLY A 408 -37.14 14.99 11.64
C GLY A 408 -38.17 14.88 10.50
N ILE A 409 -38.30 15.91 9.68
CA ILE A 409 -39.11 15.94 8.47
C ILE A 409 -38.21 15.82 7.26
N TYR A 410 -38.47 14.83 6.42
CA TYR A 410 -37.74 14.54 5.20
C TYR A 410 -38.50 15.07 4.00
N VAL A 411 -37.80 15.78 3.10
CA VAL A 411 -38.34 16.35 1.87
C VAL A 411 -37.49 15.90 0.69
N CYS A 412 -38.09 15.20 -0.25
CA CYS A 412 -37.43 14.82 -1.49
C CYS A 412 -37.38 16.02 -2.46
N LYS A 413 -36.23 16.25 -3.10
CA LYS A 413 -35.97 17.40 -3.98
C LYS A 413 -36.04 17.06 -5.47
N ILE A 414 -36.00 15.81 -5.83
CA ILE A 414 -35.92 15.35 -7.22
C ILE A 414 -37.05 14.38 -7.54
N GLU A 415 -37.31 14.19 -8.81
CA GLU A 415 -38.20 13.16 -9.31
C GLU A 415 -37.38 12.16 -10.14
N ILE A 416 -37.59 10.87 -9.90
CA ILE A 416 -36.92 9.81 -10.65
C ILE A 416 -37.88 9.21 -11.66
N TYR A 417 -37.53 9.30 -12.92
CA TYR A 417 -38.30 8.70 -14.01
C TYR A 417 -37.78 7.31 -14.35
N GLU A 418 -38.69 6.32 -14.47
CA GLU A 418 -38.36 4.92 -14.75
C GLU A 418 -37.48 4.76 -16.01
N LYS A 419 -37.77 5.56 -17.06
CA LYS A 419 -36.96 5.56 -18.29
C LYS A 419 -35.50 6.01 -18.06
N GLY A 420 -35.31 7.05 -17.26
CA GLY A 420 -33.95 7.55 -16.91
C GLY A 420 -33.18 6.54 -16.07
N LEU A 421 -33.87 5.91 -15.10
CA LEU A 421 -33.27 4.88 -14.26
C LEU A 421 -32.86 3.65 -15.08
N LYS A 422 -33.69 3.23 -16.06
CA LYS A 422 -33.34 2.14 -16.97
C LYS A 422 -32.07 2.43 -17.76
N TYR A 423 -31.93 3.62 -18.36
CA TYR A 423 -30.70 4.00 -19.07
C TYR A 423 -29.48 4.03 -18.12
N GLY A 424 -29.67 4.50 -16.88
CA GLY A 424 -28.60 4.47 -15.89
C GLY A 424 -28.12 3.05 -15.58
N TRP A 425 -29.02 2.08 -15.46
CA TRP A 425 -28.68 0.67 -15.28
C TRP A 425 -28.00 0.06 -16.50
N GLU A 426 -28.43 0.39 -17.73
CA GLU A 426 -27.78 -0.05 -18.97
C GLU A 426 -26.32 0.48 -19.02
N GLU A 427 -26.08 1.69 -18.55
CA GLU A 427 -24.74 2.26 -18.46
C GLU A 427 -23.88 1.59 -17.37
N VAL A 428 -24.45 1.32 -16.18
CA VAL A 428 -23.76 0.56 -15.13
C VAL A 428 -23.40 -0.84 -15.63
N GLU A 429 -24.31 -1.53 -16.30
CA GLU A 429 -24.04 -2.85 -16.91
C GLU A 429 -22.88 -2.76 -17.91
N TYR A 430 -22.87 -1.75 -18.78
CA TYR A 430 -21.78 -1.54 -19.74
C TYR A 430 -20.42 -1.29 -19.09
N LEU A 431 -20.39 -0.55 -17.97
CA LEU A 431 -19.16 -0.18 -17.28
C LEU A 431 -18.57 -1.33 -16.43
N TRP A 432 -19.42 -2.18 -15.86
CA TRP A 432 -19.00 -3.16 -14.86
C TRP A 432 -18.97 -4.60 -15.36
N LYS A 433 -20.01 -5.03 -16.07
CA LYS A 433 -20.25 -6.43 -16.43
C LYS A 433 -19.12 -7.03 -17.26
N GLY A 434 -18.46 -8.05 -16.71
CA GLY A 434 -17.32 -8.73 -17.36
C GLY A 434 -16.05 -7.86 -17.49
N LYS A 435 -16.00 -6.72 -16.80
CA LYS A 435 -14.86 -5.81 -16.76
C LYS A 435 -14.31 -5.68 -15.34
N LEU A 436 -14.98 -4.91 -14.50
CA LEU A 436 -14.58 -4.73 -13.09
C LEU A 436 -15.11 -5.85 -12.19
N GLU A 437 -16.15 -6.56 -12.63
CA GLU A 437 -16.76 -7.67 -11.91
C GLU A 437 -17.39 -8.72 -12.85
N SER A 438 -17.71 -9.88 -12.28
CA SER A 438 -18.51 -10.91 -12.96
C SER A 438 -19.92 -10.42 -13.27
N PRO A 439 -20.51 -10.82 -14.41
CA PRO A 439 -21.94 -10.58 -14.70
C PRO A 439 -22.88 -10.97 -13.57
N LEU A 440 -22.54 -12.01 -12.83
CA LEU A 440 -23.35 -12.56 -11.73
C LEU A 440 -23.49 -11.60 -10.54
N VAL A 441 -22.54 -10.68 -10.35
CA VAL A 441 -22.62 -9.66 -9.28
C VAL A 441 -23.80 -8.71 -9.54
N LEU A 442 -23.97 -8.23 -10.77
CA LEU A 442 -25.12 -7.40 -11.15
C LEU A 442 -26.43 -8.18 -11.07
N ASP A 443 -26.43 -9.45 -11.48
CA ASP A 443 -27.61 -10.31 -11.39
C ASP A 443 -28.02 -10.51 -9.92
N TYR A 444 -27.06 -10.70 -9.01
CA TYR A 444 -27.29 -10.77 -7.55
C TYR A 444 -27.89 -9.47 -7.01
N ILE A 445 -27.34 -8.30 -7.39
CA ILE A 445 -27.86 -7.00 -6.96
C ILE A 445 -29.30 -6.81 -7.44
N ILE A 446 -29.56 -7.08 -8.73
CA ILE A 446 -30.91 -6.95 -9.33
C ILE A 446 -31.88 -7.92 -8.65
N ASN A 447 -31.45 -9.14 -8.32
CA ASN A 447 -32.27 -10.12 -7.62
C ASN A 447 -32.65 -9.64 -6.20
N ASN A 448 -31.71 -9.05 -5.47
CA ASN A 448 -32.00 -8.42 -4.18
C ASN A 448 -33.01 -7.27 -4.31
N ILE A 449 -32.84 -6.37 -5.28
CA ILE A 449 -33.74 -5.24 -5.51
C ILE A 449 -35.17 -5.75 -5.76
N LYS A 450 -35.33 -6.80 -6.54
CA LYS A 450 -36.67 -7.44 -6.80
C LYS A 450 -37.30 -8.02 -5.55
N ASN A 451 -36.52 -8.38 -4.55
CA ASN A 451 -36.98 -9.01 -3.31
C ASN A 451 -36.98 -8.08 -2.10
N TRP A 452 -36.72 -6.76 -2.26
CA TRP A 452 -36.66 -5.80 -1.13
C TRP A 452 -37.89 -5.83 -0.25
N ASP A 453 -39.10 -5.97 -0.80
CA ASP A 453 -40.32 -6.07 0.02
C ASP A 453 -40.22 -7.22 1.03
N LYS A 454 -39.81 -8.39 0.60
CA LYS A 454 -39.69 -9.58 1.43
C LYS A 454 -38.50 -9.48 2.41
N LEU A 455 -37.40 -8.89 1.97
CA LEU A 455 -36.19 -8.68 2.80
C LEU A 455 -36.49 -7.68 3.93
N ILE A 456 -37.07 -6.52 3.60
CA ILE A 456 -37.42 -5.46 4.55
C ILE A 456 -38.42 -5.96 5.61
N GLN A 457 -39.37 -6.82 5.20
CA GLN A 457 -40.39 -7.41 6.08
C GLN A 457 -39.90 -8.67 6.81
N LYS A 458 -38.67 -9.15 6.55
CA LYS A 458 -38.12 -10.44 7.01
C LYS A 458 -38.92 -11.67 6.60
N GLU A 459 -39.66 -11.58 5.49
CA GLU A 459 -40.37 -12.73 4.88
C GLU A 459 -39.39 -13.65 4.13
N GLN A 460 -38.22 -13.14 3.77
CA GLN A 460 -37.12 -13.86 3.12
C GLN A 460 -35.78 -13.53 3.75
N GLN A 461 -34.94 -14.54 3.91
CA GLN A 461 -33.57 -14.35 4.38
C GLN A 461 -32.65 -13.97 3.20
N ALA A 462 -31.81 -12.95 3.35
CA ALA A 462 -30.88 -12.50 2.32
C ALA A 462 -29.81 -13.55 1.98
N THR A 463 -29.45 -14.40 2.93
CA THR A 463 -28.56 -15.55 2.71
C THR A 463 -29.07 -16.51 1.64
N LEU A 464 -30.40 -16.68 1.50
CA LEU A 464 -30.98 -17.52 0.44
C LEU A 464 -30.87 -16.92 -0.96
N LEU A 465 -30.65 -15.62 -1.07
CA LEU A 465 -30.37 -14.95 -2.34
C LEU A 465 -28.88 -15.01 -2.71
N LEU A 466 -27.99 -15.05 -1.72
CA LEU A 466 -26.56 -15.20 -1.94
C LEU A 466 -26.17 -16.65 -2.25
N PHE A 467 -26.83 -17.61 -1.59
CA PHE A 467 -26.64 -19.05 -1.74
C PHE A 467 -27.87 -19.70 -2.35
N GLU A 468 -28.25 -19.25 -3.55
CA GLU A 468 -29.44 -19.71 -4.24
C GLU A 468 -29.37 -21.23 -4.51
N GLN A 469 -30.37 -21.96 -4.08
CA GLN A 469 -30.43 -23.45 -4.15
C GLN A 469 -29.25 -24.16 -3.43
N GLY A 470 -28.53 -23.47 -2.57
CA GLY A 470 -27.34 -23.99 -1.87
C GLY A 470 -26.04 -23.95 -2.68
N GLU A 471 -26.05 -23.27 -3.82
CA GLU A 471 -24.87 -23.05 -4.68
C GLU A 471 -24.12 -21.78 -4.28
N ASP A 472 -22.79 -21.74 -4.48
CA ASP A 472 -21.93 -20.60 -4.14
C ASP A 472 -21.76 -19.59 -5.28
N ILE A 473 -22.51 -19.71 -6.35
CA ILE A 473 -22.29 -18.99 -7.62
C ILE A 473 -22.20 -17.47 -7.40
N TYR A 474 -23.13 -16.89 -6.66
CA TYR A 474 -23.09 -15.44 -6.36
C TYR A 474 -22.03 -15.07 -5.34
N ALA A 475 -21.79 -15.94 -4.36
CA ALA A 475 -20.73 -15.72 -3.38
C ALA A 475 -19.33 -15.78 -4.02
N ASP A 476 -19.07 -16.75 -4.89
CA ASP A 476 -17.84 -16.84 -5.65
C ASP A 476 -17.67 -15.63 -6.60
N ALA A 477 -18.74 -15.20 -7.28
CA ALA A 477 -18.70 -14.01 -8.12
C ALA A 477 -18.30 -12.76 -7.32
N LEU A 478 -18.86 -12.57 -6.12
CA LEU A 478 -18.56 -11.45 -5.23
C LEU A 478 -17.14 -11.51 -4.67
N TYR A 479 -16.74 -12.66 -4.12
CA TYR A 479 -15.51 -12.77 -3.31
C TYR A 479 -14.28 -13.22 -4.09
N LYS A 480 -14.44 -13.84 -5.29
CA LYS A 480 -13.33 -14.31 -6.13
C LYS A 480 -13.19 -13.57 -7.45
N GLU A 481 -14.28 -13.10 -8.05
CA GLU A 481 -14.28 -12.61 -9.43
C GLU A 481 -14.27 -11.08 -9.55
N THR A 482 -14.55 -10.34 -8.47
CA THR A 482 -14.41 -8.88 -8.48
C THR A 482 -12.95 -8.46 -8.53
N LYS A 483 -12.60 -7.50 -9.41
CA LYS A 483 -11.22 -7.08 -9.62
C LYS A 483 -10.55 -6.56 -8.35
N ILE A 484 -11.28 -5.82 -7.53
CA ILE A 484 -10.72 -5.32 -6.27
C ILE A 484 -10.37 -6.45 -5.32
N LEU A 485 -11.20 -7.48 -5.17
CA LEU A 485 -10.88 -8.61 -4.28
C LEU A 485 -9.79 -9.51 -4.87
N GLN A 486 -9.70 -9.66 -6.18
CA GLN A 486 -8.55 -10.30 -6.82
C GLN A 486 -7.25 -9.57 -6.46
N TYR A 487 -7.23 -8.24 -6.58
CA TYR A 487 -6.08 -7.40 -6.20
C TYR A 487 -5.74 -7.54 -4.71
N LEU A 488 -6.73 -7.44 -3.82
CA LEU A 488 -6.51 -7.50 -2.37
C LEU A 488 -6.09 -8.90 -1.90
N ASN A 489 -6.71 -9.97 -2.39
CA ASN A 489 -6.33 -11.35 -2.07
C ASN A 489 -4.93 -11.69 -2.59
N HIS A 490 -4.56 -11.15 -3.75
CA HIS A 490 -3.21 -11.32 -4.27
C HIS A 490 -2.18 -10.58 -3.41
N SER A 491 -2.46 -9.32 -3.02
CA SER A 491 -1.61 -8.54 -2.10
C SER A 491 -1.48 -9.21 -0.73
N LEU A 492 -2.57 -9.76 -0.21
CA LEU A 492 -2.60 -10.53 1.04
C LEU A 492 -1.71 -11.77 0.95
N SER A 493 -1.90 -12.58 -0.09
CA SER A 493 -1.11 -13.81 -0.27
C SER A 493 0.39 -13.52 -0.37
N LYS A 494 0.79 -12.43 -1.02
CA LYS A 494 2.20 -11.99 -1.03
C LYS A 494 2.75 -11.68 0.35
N LYS A 495 1.96 -11.02 1.22
CA LYS A 495 2.39 -10.75 2.60
C LYS A 495 2.54 -12.05 3.39
N VAL A 496 1.66 -13.04 3.17
CA VAL A 496 1.79 -14.38 3.73
C VAL A 496 3.09 -15.05 3.27
N LEU A 497 3.34 -15.07 1.94
CA LEU A 497 4.58 -15.65 1.40
C LEU A 497 5.82 -14.95 1.94
N GLY A 498 5.80 -13.60 2.01
CA GLY A 498 6.90 -12.82 2.57
C GLY A 498 7.23 -13.22 4.01
N TYR A 499 6.21 -13.46 4.85
CA TYR A 499 6.40 -13.96 6.20
C TYR A 499 6.99 -15.38 6.20
N LEU A 500 6.48 -16.29 5.36
CA LEU A 500 6.93 -17.68 5.28
C LEU A 500 8.36 -17.80 4.77
N TYR A 501 8.83 -16.91 3.93
CA TYR A 501 10.25 -16.86 3.50
C TYR A 501 11.22 -16.49 4.62
N GLU A 502 10.75 -15.72 5.60
CA GLU A 502 11.59 -15.29 6.72
C GLU A 502 11.50 -16.23 7.93
N ASN A 503 10.45 -17.05 8.04
CA ASN A 503 10.11 -17.83 9.22
C ASN A 503 9.78 -19.27 8.84
N ALA A 504 10.60 -20.22 9.32
CA ALA A 504 10.31 -21.64 9.22
C ALA A 504 9.17 -22.03 10.17
N ASN A 505 8.25 -22.90 9.72
CA ASN A 505 7.13 -23.47 10.50
C ASN A 505 6.16 -22.40 11.03
N ALA A 506 5.13 -22.08 10.27
CA ALA A 506 4.13 -21.09 10.64
C ALA A 506 2.77 -21.73 10.93
N THR A 507 2.07 -21.16 11.91
CA THR A 507 0.66 -21.43 12.18
C THR A 507 -0.17 -20.28 11.62
N ILE A 508 -1.04 -20.58 10.67
CA ILE A 508 -1.95 -19.62 10.02
C ILE A 508 -3.35 -19.84 10.57
N LEU A 509 -4.00 -18.79 11.05
CA LEU A 509 -5.40 -18.79 11.44
C LEU A 509 -6.20 -17.93 10.46
N GLU A 510 -7.08 -18.54 9.68
CA GLU A 510 -8.04 -17.83 8.85
C GLU A 510 -9.40 -17.80 9.55
N ILE A 511 -9.92 -16.58 9.79
CA ILE A 511 -11.18 -16.32 10.49
C ILE A 511 -12.25 -16.02 9.45
N GLY A 512 -13.37 -16.74 9.51
CA GLY A 512 -14.49 -16.55 8.59
C GLY A 512 -14.13 -16.89 7.14
N ALA A 513 -13.47 -18.01 6.91
CA ALA A 513 -12.95 -18.43 5.62
C ALA A 513 -14.04 -18.65 4.53
N GLY A 514 -15.30 -18.80 4.92
CA GLY A 514 -16.48 -18.84 4.04
C GLY A 514 -16.38 -19.87 2.91
N THR A 515 -16.47 -19.41 1.66
CA THR A 515 -16.33 -20.25 0.46
C THR A 515 -14.88 -20.59 0.10
N GLY A 516 -13.90 -20.10 0.87
CA GLY A 516 -12.47 -20.35 0.63
C GLY A 516 -11.85 -19.47 -0.46
N ALA A 517 -12.41 -18.29 -0.72
CA ALA A 517 -11.92 -17.40 -1.76
C ALA A 517 -10.46 -16.98 -1.54
N THR A 518 -10.12 -16.58 -0.31
CA THR A 518 -8.76 -16.21 0.11
C THR A 518 -7.90 -17.45 0.30
N SER A 519 -8.44 -18.50 0.95
CA SER A 519 -7.74 -19.77 1.16
C SER A 519 -7.24 -20.38 -0.16
N ASP A 520 -8.05 -20.36 -1.22
CA ASP A 520 -7.66 -20.87 -2.54
C ASP A 520 -6.39 -20.19 -3.05
N LYS A 521 -6.33 -18.86 -2.96
CA LYS A 521 -5.17 -18.09 -3.43
C LYS A 521 -3.95 -18.35 -2.55
N VAL A 522 -4.10 -18.26 -1.23
CA VAL A 522 -3.00 -18.45 -0.27
C VAL A 522 -2.43 -19.87 -0.36
N LEU A 523 -3.29 -20.90 -0.35
CA LEU A 523 -2.85 -22.31 -0.42
C LEU A 523 -2.23 -22.65 -1.78
N SER A 524 -2.74 -22.10 -2.89
CA SER A 524 -2.14 -22.25 -4.22
C SER A 524 -0.73 -21.68 -4.23
N ASP A 525 -0.57 -20.44 -3.78
CA ASP A 525 0.72 -19.75 -3.78
C ASP A 525 1.74 -20.45 -2.86
N ILE A 526 1.32 -20.93 -1.68
CA ILE A 526 2.19 -21.71 -0.80
C ILE A 526 2.69 -22.99 -1.50
N ARG A 527 1.82 -23.70 -2.22
CA ARG A 527 2.19 -24.93 -2.95
C ARG A 527 3.12 -24.64 -4.12
N GLU A 528 2.82 -23.60 -4.90
CA GLU A 528 3.62 -23.21 -6.07
C GLU A 528 5.05 -22.83 -5.67
N ASN A 529 5.22 -22.18 -4.53
CA ASN A 529 6.53 -21.77 -4.01
C ASN A 529 7.31 -22.89 -3.30
N LYS A 530 6.74 -24.10 -3.17
CA LYS A 530 7.41 -25.32 -2.69
C LYS A 530 8.19 -25.13 -1.38
N PHE A 531 7.58 -24.49 -0.39
CA PHE A 531 8.19 -24.38 0.94
C PHE A 531 8.54 -25.77 1.49
N GLU A 532 9.71 -25.89 2.12
CA GLU A 532 10.17 -27.16 2.72
C GLU A 532 9.66 -27.34 4.16
N GLU A 533 9.22 -26.27 4.77
CA GLU A 533 8.78 -26.16 6.16
C GLU A 533 7.35 -26.68 6.36
N HIS A 534 7.03 -27.06 7.60
CA HIS A 534 5.70 -27.51 7.98
C HIS A 534 4.80 -26.33 8.32
N ILE A 535 3.69 -26.20 7.62
CA ILE A 535 2.69 -25.13 7.80
C ILE A 535 1.43 -25.74 8.40
N VAL A 536 0.95 -25.17 9.51
CA VAL A 536 -0.32 -25.53 10.13
C VAL A 536 -1.36 -24.46 9.77
N TYR A 537 -2.45 -24.86 9.11
CA TYR A 537 -3.48 -23.96 8.64
C TYR A 537 -4.83 -24.23 9.32
N PHE A 538 -5.29 -23.30 10.15
CA PHE A 538 -6.60 -23.33 10.78
C PHE A 538 -7.59 -22.59 9.89
N TYR A 539 -8.41 -23.35 9.16
CA TYR A 539 -9.55 -22.85 8.39
C TYR A 539 -10.74 -22.77 9.32
N THR A 540 -11.16 -21.55 9.67
CA THR A 540 -12.26 -21.39 10.65
C THR A 540 -13.43 -20.61 10.07
N ASP A 541 -14.65 -21.00 10.48
CA ASP A 541 -15.89 -20.32 10.14
C ASP A 541 -16.97 -20.66 11.16
N ILE A 542 -17.97 -19.80 11.35
CA ILE A 542 -19.11 -20.10 12.22
C ILE A 542 -20.01 -21.18 11.58
N SER A 543 -20.02 -21.29 10.26
CA SER A 543 -20.85 -22.20 9.48
C SER A 543 -20.18 -23.57 9.30
N ARG A 544 -20.76 -24.59 9.93
CA ARG A 544 -20.35 -25.98 9.71
C ARG A 544 -20.48 -26.46 8.26
N PHE A 545 -21.36 -25.83 7.50
CA PHE A 545 -21.56 -26.11 6.08
C PHE A 545 -20.29 -25.78 5.29
N PHE A 546 -19.72 -24.58 5.47
CA PHE A 546 -18.47 -24.19 4.80
C PHE A 546 -17.29 -25.04 5.25
N LEU A 547 -17.18 -25.37 6.55
CA LEU A 547 -16.13 -26.26 7.05
C LEU A 547 -16.19 -27.66 6.41
N GLN A 548 -17.38 -28.19 6.21
CA GLN A 548 -17.55 -29.50 5.56
C GLN A 548 -17.11 -29.45 4.10
N ARG A 549 -17.50 -28.41 3.37
CA ARG A 549 -17.10 -28.22 1.97
C ARG A 549 -15.58 -28.01 1.84
N ALA A 550 -14.99 -27.21 2.71
CA ALA A 550 -13.55 -27.01 2.74
C ALA A 550 -12.77 -28.32 2.98
N LYS A 551 -13.25 -29.20 3.88
CA LYS A 551 -12.66 -30.54 4.08
C LYS A 551 -12.65 -31.38 2.81
N GLU A 552 -13.72 -31.31 2.01
CA GLU A 552 -13.79 -32.02 0.74
C GLU A 552 -12.85 -31.39 -0.31
N ARG A 553 -12.81 -30.04 -0.37
CA ARG A 553 -12.03 -29.27 -1.34
C ARG A 553 -10.52 -29.41 -1.16
N TYR A 554 -10.05 -29.41 0.09
CA TYR A 554 -8.62 -29.41 0.41
C TYR A 554 -8.13 -30.79 0.89
N LYS A 555 -8.81 -31.87 0.52
CA LYS A 555 -8.41 -33.26 0.85
C LYS A 555 -6.99 -33.63 0.41
N GLU A 556 -6.54 -33.06 -0.70
CA GLU A 556 -5.27 -33.35 -1.34
C GLU A 556 -4.21 -32.27 -1.04
N CYS A 557 -4.34 -31.54 0.07
CA CYS A 557 -3.24 -30.71 0.53
C CYS A 557 -2.05 -31.61 0.88
N ASP A 558 -0.94 -31.44 0.15
CA ASP A 558 0.29 -32.20 0.34
C ASP A 558 0.71 -32.19 1.80
N GLY A 559 1.35 -33.28 2.26
CA GLY A 559 1.70 -33.47 3.66
C GLY A 559 2.60 -32.40 4.31
N LYS A 560 2.85 -31.29 3.64
CA LYS A 560 3.52 -30.09 4.13
C LYS A 560 2.58 -29.07 4.77
N ILE A 561 1.29 -29.05 4.39
CA ILE A 561 0.27 -28.18 4.97
C ILE A 561 -0.69 -29.05 5.78
N GLU A 562 -0.65 -28.88 7.09
CA GLU A 562 -1.57 -29.53 8.01
C GLU A 562 -2.84 -28.72 8.17
N MET A 563 -3.97 -29.18 7.60
CA MET A 563 -5.24 -28.47 7.61
C MET A 563 -6.09 -28.85 8.81
N HIS A 564 -6.46 -27.83 9.61
CA HIS A 564 -7.44 -27.93 10.69
C HIS A 564 -8.71 -27.17 10.32
N TYR A 565 -9.88 -27.75 10.59
CA TYR A 565 -11.19 -27.16 10.31
C TYR A 565 -11.98 -27.05 11.60
N GLN A 566 -12.27 -25.82 12.03
CA GLN A 566 -12.87 -25.57 13.33
C GLN A 566 -13.91 -24.47 13.28
N THR A 567 -15.00 -24.64 14.04
CA THR A 567 -15.97 -23.57 14.25
C THR A 567 -15.34 -22.47 15.08
N LEU A 568 -15.48 -21.20 14.66
CA LEU A 568 -15.05 -20.03 15.39
C LEU A 568 -16.12 -18.94 15.28
N ASP A 569 -16.62 -18.49 16.43
CA ASP A 569 -17.51 -17.35 16.57
C ASP A 569 -16.68 -16.12 16.97
N ILE A 570 -16.74 -15.06 16.15
CA ILE A 570 -15.93 -13.85 16.34
C ILE A 570 -16.40 -12.97 17.50
N ASP A 571 -17.60 -13.20 18.02
CA ASP A 571 -18.16 -12.47 19.18
C ASP A 571 -17.90 -13.15 20.52
N GLU A 572 -17.33 -14.37 20.51
CA GLU A 572 -16.99 -15.15 21.69
C GLU A 572 -15.46 -15.20 21.91
N ALA A 573 -15.03 -15.51 23.14
CA ALA A 573 -13.60 -15.58 23.48
C ALA A 573 -12.88 -16.68 22.67
N PHE A 574 -11.82 -16.33 21.95
CA PHE A 574 -11.07 -17.24 21.08
C PHE A 574 -10.33 -18.33 21.88
N SER A 575 -9.86 -17.98 23.10
CA SER A 575 -9.20 -18.92 23.99
C SER A 575 -10.09 -20.09 24.43
N SER A 576 -11.42 -19.94 24.38
CA SER A 576 -12.37 -21.02 24.69
C SER A 576 -12.70 -21.90 23.47
N GLN A 577 -12.36 -21.45 22.28
CA GLN A 577 -12.72 -22.09 21.01
C GLN A 577 -11.54 -22.73 20.31
N LEU A 578 -10.34 -22.22 20.50
CA LEU A 578 -9.10 -22.73 19.93
C LEU A 578 -8.38 -23.71 20.87
N PRO A 579 -7.45 -24.53 20.37
CA PRO A 579 -6.68 -25.44 21.23
C PRO A 579 -5.97 -24.72 22.38
N SER A 580 -5.77 -25.43 23.51
CA SER A 580 -5.06 -24.87 24.65
C SER A 580 -3.67 -24.38 24.27
N ASN A 581 -3.31 -23.15 24.66
CA ASN A 581 -2.05 -22.48 24.31
C ASN A 581 -1.87 -22.24 22.81
N PHE A 582 -2.94 -22.15 22.03
CA PHE A 582 -2.88 -21.81 20.62
C PHE A 582 -2.24 -20.42 20.43
N GLN A 583 -1.31 -20.33 19.48
CA GLN A 583 -0.65 -19.08 19.09
C GLN A 583 -0.41 -19.09 17.58
N ALA A 584 -1.01 -18.15 16.88
CA ALA A 584 -0.83 -17.99 15.44
C ALA A 584 0.38 -17.09 15.11
N ASP A 585 1.08 -17.42 14.05
CA ASP A 585 2.09 -16.58 13.43
C ASP A 585 1.45 -15.60 12.45
N ILE A 586 0.41 -16.06 11.74
CA ILE A 586 -0.33 -15.28 10.74
C ILE A 586 -1.82 -15.40 11.06
N VAL A 587 -2.52 -14.27 11.11
CA VAL A 587 -3.98 -14.23 11.15
C VAL A 587 -4.52 -13.55 9.92
N ILE A 588 -5.51 -14.17 9.28
CA ILE A 588 -6.20 -13.69 8.07
C ILE A 588 -7.68 -13.52 8.41
N ALA A 589 -8.26 -12.37 8.07
CA ALA A 589 -9.68 -12.10 8.23
C ALA A 589 -10.19 -11.27 7.03
N VAL A 590 -11.06 -11.85 6.22
CA VAL A 590 -11.51 -11.24 4.96
C VAL A 590 -13.02 -11.14 4.89
N GLY A 591 -13.56 -9.91 4.92
CA GLY A 591 -14.99 -9.62 4.84
C GLY A 591 -15.81 -10.20 6.00
N VAL A 592 -15.22 -10.30 7.19
CA VAL A 592 -15.84 -10.95 8.34
C VAL A 592 -15.92 -10.07 9.59
N LEU A 593 -14.93 -9.21 9.83
CA LEU A 593 -14.82 -8.49 11.11
C LEU A 593 -15.88 -7.38 11.26
N ASN A 594 -16.34 -6.79 10.17
CA ASN A 594 -17.49 -5.87 10.20
C ASN A 594 -18.82 -6.57 10.57
N ASN A 595 -18.88 -7.91 10.54
CA ASN A 595 -20.03 -8.67 11.06
C ASN A 595 -20.03 -8.85 12.59
N SER A 596 -18.91 -8.55 13.26
CA SER A 596 -18.84 -8.61 14.72
C SER A 596 -19.77 -7.56 15.35
N VAL A 597 -20.40 -7.95 16.45
CA VAL A 597 -21.16 -7.04 17.32
C VAL A 597 -20.27 -5.93 17.90
N ASN A 598 -19.00 -6.24 18.16
CA ASN A 598 -18.00 -5.30 18.65
C ASN A 598 -16.63 -5.63 18.07
N THR A 599 -16.25 -4.89 17.02
CA THR A 599 -15.00 -5.11 16.30
C THR A 599 -13.75 -4.87 17.15
N ASP A 600 -13.77 -3.89 18.04
CA ASP A 600 -12.65 -3.61 18.95
C ASP A 600 -12.38 -4.81 19.87
N LYS A 601 -13.41 -5.39 20.49
CA LYS A 601 -13.30 -6.62 21.26
C LYS A 601 -12.77 -7.79 20.40
N CYS A 602 -13.25 -7.92 19.17
CA CYS A 602 -12.80 -8.98 18.27
C CYS A 602 -11.30 -8.84 17.92
N ILE A 603 -10.80 -7.63 17.68
CA ILE A 603 -9.37 -7.37 17.44
C ILE A 603 -8.53 -7.68 18.69
N TYR A 604 -9.04 -7.36 19.90
CA TYR A 604 -8.40 -7.77 21.16
C TYR A 604 -8.27 -9.30 21.26
N GLU A 605 -9.33 -10.06 20.97
CA GLU A 605 -9.31 -11.52 20.98
C GLU A 605 -8.31 -12.09 19.93
N ILE A 606 -8.25 -11.49 18.73
CA ILE A 606 -7.25 -11.84 17.72
C ILE A 606 -5.84 -11.63 18.27
N ASN A 607 -5.55 -10.46 18.84
CA ASN A 607 -4.25 -10.18 19.42
C ASN A 607 -3.88 -11.22 20.49
N SER A 608 -4.83 -11.63 21.36
CA SER A 608 -4.59 -12.59 22.45
C SER A 608 -4.07 -13.96 21.98
N VAL A 609 -4.42 -14.37 20.75
CA VAL A 609 -4.06 -15.67 20.18
C VAL A 609 -2.95 -15.58 19.12
N MET A 610 -2.29 -14.44 19.00
CA MET A 610 -1.14 -14.26 18.10
C MET A 610 0.18 -14.25 18.86
N LYS A 611 1.23 -14.73 18.22
CA LYS A 611 2.61 -14.58 18.71
C LYS A 611 3.10 -13.13 18.59
N PRO A 612 3.95 -12.63 19.51
CA PRO A 612 4.67 -11.38 19.28
C PRO A 612 5.47 -11.44 17.96
N GLY A 613 5.39 -10.37 17.16
CA GLY A 613 5.98 -10.34 15.82
C GLY A 613 5.17 -11.07 14.73
N GLY A 614 4.06 -11.70 15.08
CA GLY A 614 3.12 -12.27 14.11
C GLY A 614 2.40 -11.19 13.29
N ILE A 615 1.89 -11.55 12.12
CA ILE A 615 1.23 -10.63 11.20
C ILE A 615 -0.28 -10.83 11.16
N LEU A 616 -1.02 -9.73 11.14
CA LEU A 616 -2.47 -9.68 10.95
C LEU A 616 -2.78 -9.06 9.60
N LEU A 617 -3.63 -9.75 8.82
CA LEU A 617 -4.05 -9.38 7.48
C LEU A 617 -5.58 -9.29 7.43
N ILE A 618 -6.10 -8.09 7.25
CA ILE A 618 -7.54 -7.83 7.23
C ILE A 618 -7.92 -7.23 5.88
N ILE A 619 -8.86 -7.85 5.18
CA ILE A 619 -9.52 -7.21 4.03
C ILE A 619 -10.94 -6.85 4.45
N GLU A 620 -11.28 -5.55 4.42
CA GLU A 620 -12.59 -5.08 4.81
C GLU A 620 -13.09 -3.91 3.95
N THR A 621 -14.40 -3.78 3.92
CA THR A 621 -15.07 -2.58 3.40
C THR A 621 -14.89 -1.45 4.42
N VAL A 622 -14.53 -0.25 3.94
CA VAL A 622 -14.18 0.91 4.79
C VAL A 622 -15.14 2.09 4.64
N GLU A 623 -16.29 1.87 4.03
CA GLU A 623 -17.39 2.84 3.93
C GLU A 623 -18.73 2.13 3.71
N ASP A 624 -19.83 2.79 4.03
CA ASP A 624 -21.17 2.30 3.70
C ASP A 624 -21.41 2.42 2.18
N VAL A 625 -20.99 1.39 1.44
CA VAL A 625 -21.22 1.34 -0.02
C VAL A 625 -22.65 0.93 -0.35
N PRO A 626 -23.30 1.61 -1.31
CA PRO A 626 -24.71 1.34 -1.65
C PRO A 626 -24.99 -0.11 -2.00
N ASP A 627 -24.07 -0.79 -2.70
CA ASP A 627 -24.21 -2.20 -3.09
C ASP A 627 -24.48 -3.10 -1.89
N ILE A 628 -23.70 -2.93 -0.83
CA ILE A 628 -23.79 -3.74 0.38
C ILE A 628 -25.01 -3.33 1.20
N LEU A 629 -25.32 -2.02 1.28
CA LEU A 629 -26.50 -1.52 1.98
C LEU A 629 -27.83 -2.06 1.43
N ILE A 630 -27.86 -2.42 0.16
CA ILE A 630 -29.08 -2.93 -0.50
C ILE A 630 -29.11 -4.44 -0.64
N THR A 631 -28.06 -5.14 -0.26
CA THR A 631 -27.91 -6.60 -0.41
C THR A 631 -27.50 -7.25 0.91
N GLN A 632 -26.21 -7.26 1.23
CA GLN A 632 -25.64 -8.01 2.34
C GLN A 632 -26.01 -7.45 3.72
N SER A 633 -26.35 -6.16 3.84
CA SER A 633 -26.76 -5.55 5.12
C SER A 633 -27.95 -6.26 5.78
N PHE A 634 -28.82 -6.91 5.00
CA PHE A 634 -29.95 -7.69 5.54
C PHE A 634 -29.54 -9.00 6.25
N MET A 635 -28.27 -9.41 6.15
CA MET A 635 -27.74 -10.60 6.84
C MET A 635 -26.59 -10.27 7.80
N MET A 636 -26.20 -8.99 7.90
CA MET A 636 -25.16 -8.55 8.83
C MET A 636 -25.74 -8.34 10.23
N THR A 637 -24.86 -8.51 11.23
CA THR A 637 -25.18 -8.23 12.62
C THR A 637 -25.19 -6.73 12.88
N GLU A 638 -26.19 -6.23 13.62
CA GLU A 638 -26.24 -4.81 14.02
C GLU A 638 -25.13 -4.50 15.02
N PRO A 639 -24.21 -3.55 14.71
CA PRO A 639 -23.06 -3.24 15.56
C PRO A 639 -23.46 -2.56 16.88
N LYS A 640 -22.70 -2.83 17.94
CA LYS A 640 -22.86 -2.20 19.27
C LYS A 640 -21.60 -1.44 19.71
N ASP A 641 -20.67 -1.24 18.81
CA ASP A 641 -19.44 -0.45 18.99
C ASP A 641 -19.62 0.99 18.48
N GLN A 642 -18.51 1.67 18.17
CA GLN A 642 -18.51 3.06 17.69
C GLN A 642 -19.33 3.29 16.42
N ARG A 643 -19.58 2.26 15.59
CA ARG A 643 -20.45 2.32 14.40
C ARG A 643 -21.88 2.69 14.74
N LYS A 644 -22.37 2.30 15.93
CA LYS A 644 -23.69 2.68 16.42
C LYS A 644 -23.85 4.19 16.62
N ALA A 645 -22.79 4.86 17.09
CA ALA A 645 -22.81 6.31 17.31
C ALA A 645 -22.85 7.09 15.97
N THR A 646 -22.23 6.55 14.91
CA THR A 646 -22.21 7.13 13.56
C THR A 646 -23.35 6.60 12.69
N ASN A 647 -24.09 5.60 13.18
CA ASN A 647 -25.11 4.85 12.44
C ASN A 647 -24.59 4.28 11.11
N THR A 648 -23.33 3.78 11.11
CA THR A 648 -22.70 3.13 9.97
C THR A 648 -22.67 1.62 10.14
N MET A 649 -22.62 0.88 9.05
CA MET A 649 -22.47 -0.57 9.05
C MET A 649 -21.00 -0.96 9.11
N PHE A 650 -20.15 -0.13 8.53
CA PHE A 650 -18.72 -0.36 8.35
C PHE A 650 -17.89 0.66 9.10
N LEU A 651 -16.75 0.20 9.65
CA LEU A 651 -15.71 1.08 10.15
C LEU A 651 -15.03 1.77 8.98
N ASN A 652 -14.79 3.07 9.11
CA ASN A 652 -13.98 3.78 8.12
C ASN A 652 -12.48 3.51 8.33
N ARG A 653 -11.66 3.90 7.33
CA ARG A 653 -10.21 3.73 7.37
C ARG A 653 -9.57 4.20 8.69
N LYS A 654 -9.97 5.38 9.17
CA LYS A 654 -9.38 5.97 10.38
C LYS A 654 -9.72 5.15 11.62
N GLN A 655 -10.97 4.71 11.75
CA GLN A 655 -11.44 3.86 12.84
C GLN A 655 -10.71 2.50 12.84
N TRP A 656 -10.46 1.90 11.67
CA TRP A 656 -9.67 0.68 11.58
C TRP A 656 -8.25 0.87 12.12
N LEU A 657 -7.55 1.93 11.71
CA LEU A 657 -6.18 2.20 12.15
C LEU A 657 -6.13 2.49 13.67
N GLU A 658 -7.10 3.23 14.21
CA GLU A 658 -7.22 3.51 15.65
C GLU A 658 -7.42 2.23 16.45
N ILE A 659 -8.37 1.35 16.06
CA ILE A 659 -8.61 0.07 16.74
C ILE A 659 -7.38 -0.84 16.68
N LEU A 660 -6.68 -0.91 15.56
CA LEU A 660 -5.48 -1.72 15.44
C LEU A 660 -4.35 -1.23 16.37
N GLU A 661 -4.10 0.08 16.39
CA GLU A 661 -3.09 0.70 17.26
C GLU A 661 -3.44 0.52 18.75
N GLU A 662 -4.70 0.75 19.14
CA GLU A 662 -5.18 0.60 20.53
C GLU A 662 -5.07 -0.85 21.04
N ASN A 663 -5.15 -1.83 20.14
CA ASN A 663 -5.03 -3.26 20.47
C ASN A 663 -3.61 -3.82 20.27
N GLY A 664 -2.56 -3.00 20.21
CA GLY A 664 -1.16 -3.44 20.20
C GLY A 664 -0.66 -3.96 18.85
N PHE A 665 -1.20 -3.43 17.75
CA PHE A 665 -0.68 -3.67 16.41
C PHE A 665 0.08 -2.45 15.91
N CYS A 666 1.25 -2.70 15.29
CA CYS A 666 2.14 -1.67 14.77
C CYS A 666 2.51 -1.93 13.31
N ASN A 667 3.33 -1.04 12.72
CA ASN A 667 3.82 -1.13 11.34
C ASN A 667 2.72 -1.33 10.29
N SER A 668 1.57 -0.64 10.47
CA SER A 668 0.42 -0.79 9.59
C SER A 668 0.71 -0.30 8.17
N GLU A 669 0.50 -1.19 7.20
CA GLU A 669 0.46 -0.86 5.77
C GLU A 669 -0.96 -1.10 5.27
N GLU A 670 -1.36 -0.38 4.22
CA GLU A 670 -2.69 -0.54 3.62
C GLU A 670 -2.63 -0.61 2.10
N PHE A 671 -3.51 -1.40 1.51
CA PHE A 671 -3.65 -1.57 0.07
C PHE A 671 -5.14 -1.47 -0.32
N PRO A 672 -5.53 -0.69 -1.34
CA PRO A 672 -4.70 0.33 -1.97
C PRO A 672 -4.19 1.35 -0.95
N GLY A 673 -3.02 1.93 -1.19
CA GLY A 673 -2.43 2.96 -0.34
C GLY A 673 -3.31 4.21 -0.24
N TYR A 674 -3.13 5.00 0.82
CA TYR A 674 -3.92 6.21 1.03
C TYR A 674 -3.69 7.22 -0.12
N GLY A 675 -4.79 7.64 -0.76
CA GLY A 675 -4.80 8.55 -1.90
C GLY A 675 -4.59 7.86 -3.25
N GLU A 676 -4.47 6.55 -3.31
CA GLU A 676 -4.45 5.81 -4.56
C GLU A 676 -5.84 5.77 -5.21
N TYR A 677 -5.87 5.73 -6.54
CA TYR A 677 -7.12 5.82 -7.30
C TYR A 677 -8.07 4.63 -7.09
N LEU A 678 -7.56 3.49 -6.62
CA LEU A 678 -8.36 2.30 -6.32
C LEU A 678 -9.14 2.41 -5.00
N GLU A 679 -8.83 3.39 -4.12
CA GLU A 679 -9.58 3.59 -2.86
C GLU A 679 -11.07 3.82 -3.09
N VAL A 680 -11.46 4.39 -4.24
CA VAL A 680 -12.87 4.65 -4.57
C VAL A 680 -13.72 3.38 -4.65
N LEU A 681 -13.08 2.20 -4.78
CA LEU A 681 -13.73 0.89 -4.76
C LEU A 681 -14.19 0.47 -3.36
N GLY A 682 -13.78 1.18 -2.31
CA GLY A 682 -14.35 1.09 -0.96
C GLY A 682 -13.88 -0.10 -0.12
N GLN A 683 -12.88 -0.86 -0.57
CA GLN A 683 -12.31 -2.01 0.15
C GLN A 683 -10.81 -1.84 0.33
N LYS A 684 -10.27 -2.29 1.47
CA LYS A 684 -8.84 -2.20 1.81
C LYS A 684 -8.33 -3.48 2.47
N LEU A 685 -7.08 -3.80 2.17
CA LEU A 685 -6.25 -4.70 2.97
C LEU A 685 -5.46 -3.86 3.98
N PHE A 686 -5.57 -4.21 5.25
CA PHE A 686 -4.70 -3.75 6.32
C PHE A 686 -3.73 -4.88 6.67
N TYR A 687 -2.45 -4.57 6.65
CA TYR A 687 -1.37 -5.42 7.10
C TYR A 687 -0.74 -4.77 8.34
N CYS A 688 -0.59 -5.50 9.42
CA CYS A 688 0.06 -5.00 10.62
C CYS A 688 0.76 -6.14 11.38
N THR A 689 1.67 -5.76 12.29
CA THR A 689 2.46 -6.69 13.10
C THR A 689 2.05 -6.54 14.56
N LYS A 690 1.89 -7.66 15.28
CA LYS A 690 1.69 -7.64 16.73
C LYS A 690 2.99 -7.20 17.42
N GLU A 691 2.89 -6.26 18.38
CA GLU A 691 3.99 -5.83 19.25
C GLU A 691 4.59 -6.96 20.11
#